data_cdc0ecd5ba57236cd4a66f23dbd869e3
#
_entry.id   cdc0ecd5ba57236cd4a66f23dbd869e3
#
_cell.length_a   1.000
_cell.length_b   1.000
_cell.length_c   1.000
_cell.angle_alpha   90.00
_cell.angle_beta   90.00
_cell.angle_gamma   90.00
#
_symmetry.space_group_name_H-M   'P 1'
#
loop_
_entity.id
_entity.type
_entity.pdbx_description
1 polymer ?
#
loop_
_entity_poly.entity_id
_entity_poly.type
_entity_poly.pdbx_seq_one_letter_code
_entity_poly.pdbx_strand_id
1 'polypeptide(L)'
;MSKLVVFKFGEGSFAQGFPVTLQIGDDGQASAIEVRGRFPAAPDIPQLYQQWQHLYYRLGGMRIEVPPAQVTNVSTVTECDQAAQKLRASLIHWWSQASVRDLREQVQEEVQRHEAARVIVQTQDLLLRKLPWHLWALFERRPGAEMALCADYAPPSPPLHSPVRILAVLGNSEGIDVQADRAVLEQLPGAKVTLLEKPCRQQLTEQLWSQPWDILFFAGHSSSEERGQIQINDTETLSLDQLRYGLKAAVRNNLKLAIFNSCDGLELARHLADLGIPQVIVMREPVPDPVAQAFLRYFLQAFAQGQSLYLSVRQAREQLQGMEGDFPCASWLPVLCQNPVESPLAWPVVRKPYGLAKTLFGGAIAALCTGMLQPTPPLPTPWANRISLGDKILVRASATPTKEAGVKAFRTKQFSSAAQQFQASLQQQHNDPETLIYLNNARIANQAAVRVAVSVPIGSNLNVAQEILRGVAQAQDEINRQGGLRGQLLQVAIADDENQPAIARQIATALVKDTQTIAVVGHNASDASVAAAPIYDEGELVMLSPTSFSDKLSSSGKYIFRMVPSIRFIADALARYTIKNDYKVKIAICSDTAAVDNESFRNQFTAAVFADGGQFINVPCDFSASDFNAETAIATIISSGADSILLAPHVDRINKAVEMARANQGRLTLFGSPTLYTSQTLQAGQNTVNGLVLPVPWHPTPRAKHSFLREAQQLWGGSVNWRTAMSYDATKTVYMGLQHQQTRKGLRDTLRSPDFLLEGASGVIQFLPSGERRIVPSIGVLVKVQPSTKAPLRYEFALLKP
;
A
#
# COMPACT_ATOMS: atom_id res chain seq x y z
N MET A 1 -15.26 4.14 44.00
CA MET A 1 -13.89 4.46 43.55
C MET A 1 -13.62 3.53 42.35
N SER A 2 -12.81 3.89 41.40
CA SER A 2 -12.47 2.98 40.29
C SER A 2 -11.30 2.09 40.70
N LYS A 3 -11.26 0.86 40.21
CA LYS A 3 -10.16 -0.10 40.42
C LYS A 3 -9.18 -0.04 39.25
N LEU A 4 -7.91 -0.24 39.56
CA LEU A 4 -6.85 -0.46 38.59
C LEU A 4 -6.38 -1.92 38.72
N VAL A 5 -6.47 -2.65 37.60
CA VAL A 5 -6.01 -4.03 37.44
C VAL A 5 -4.89 -4.06 36.40
N VAL A 6 -3.70 -4.53 36.75
CA VAL A 6 -2.56 -4.59 35.84
C VAL A 6 -2.07 -6.02 35.67
N PHE A 7 -2.14 -6.55 34.45
CA PHE A 7 -1.53 -7.83 34.07
C PHE A 7 -0.14 -7.56 33.48
N LYS A 8 0.91 -7.84 34.23
CA LYS A 8 2.31 -7.72 33.80
C LYS A 8 2.81 -9.05 33.28
N PHE A 9 2.92 -9.17 31.95
CA PHE A 9 3.48 -10.35 31.29
C PHE A 9 5.01 -10.27 31.31
N GLY A 10 5.66 -11.32 31.83
CA GLY A 10 7.10 -11.49 31.76
C GLY A 10 7.53 -12.15 30.43
N GLU A 11 8.84 -12.42 30.34
CA GLU A 11 9.40 -13.11 29.17
C GLU A 11 8.80 -14.50 29.01
N GLY A 12 8.38 -14.81 27.77
CA GLY A 12 7.71 -16.06 27.41
C GLY A 12 7.44 -16.13 25.93
N SER A 13 6.70 -17.16 25.52
CA SER A 13 6.24 -17.32 24.15
C SER A 13 4.92 -18.10 24.10
N PHE A 14 4.20 -18.02 23.00
CA PHE A 14 2.99 -18.85 22.81
C PHE A 14 3.27 -20.35 22.83
N ALA A 15 4.50 -20.78 22.51
CA ALA A 15 4.89 -22.19 22.60
C ALA A 15 5.17 -22.64 24.03
N GLN A 16 5.59 -21.74 24.93
CA GLN A 16 6.01 -22.08 26.32
C GLN A 16 5.06 -21.52 27.37
N GLY A 17 4.18 -20.58 27.00
CA GLY A 17 3.36 -19.82 27.91
C GLY A 17 4.10 -18.59 28.50
N PHE A 18 3.35 -17.76 29.23
CA PHE A 18 3.85 -16.49 29.76
C PHE A 18 3.68 -16.42 31.28
N PRO A 19 4.74 -16.18 32.04
CA PRO A 19 4.59 -15.81 33.44
C PRO A 19 3.87 -14.45 33.54
N VAL A 20 3.00 -14.29 34.52
CA VAL A 20 2.25 -13.04 34.68
C VAL A 20 2.18 -12.66 36.16
N THR A 21 2.32 -11.39 36.45
CA THR A 21 2.04 -10.79 37.74
C THR A 21 0.81 -9.91 37.63
N LEU A 22 -0.22 -10.26 38.38
CA LEU A 22 -1.45 -9.49 38.50
C LEU A 22 -1.32 -8.52 39.68
N GLN A 23 -1.60 -7.24 39.46
CA GLN A 23 -1.64 -6.22 40.50
C GLN A 23 -3.03 -5.58 40.50
N ILE A 24 -3.63 -5.45 41.69
CA ILE A 24 -4.95 -4.82 41.86
C ILE A 24 -4.88 -3.79 42.97
N GLY A 25 -5.48 -2.64 42.77
CA GLY A 25 -5.58 -1.56 43.76
C GLY A 25 -6.66 -0.54 43.39
N ASP A 26 -6.83 0.45 44.24
CA ASP A 26 -7.66 1.60 43.91
C ASP A 26 -6.95 2.49 42.89
N ASP A 27 -7.70 3.03 41.98
CA ASP A 27 -7.15 3.84 40.88
C ASP A 27 -6.45 5.10 41.41
N GLY A 28 -5.21 5.31 40.96
CA GLY A 28 -4.36 6.39 41.47
C GLY A 28 -3.65 6.12 42.80
N GLN A 29 -3.75 4.90 43.34
CA GLN A 29 -3.01 4.46 44.53
C GLN A 29 -2.06 3.29 44.24
N ALA A 30 -1.17 2.98 45.17
CA ALA A 30 -0.32 1.80 45.08
C ALA A 30 -1.17 0.53 45.08
N SER A 31 -0.73 -0.50 44.35
CA SER A 31 -1.44 -1.79 44.31
C SER A 31 -1.50 -2.42 45.70
N ALA A 32 -2.70 -2.80 46.14
CA ALA A 32 -2.93 -3.45 47.44
C ALA A 32 -2.69 -4.96 47.38
N ILE A 33 -2.81 -5.56 46.19
CA ILE A 33 -2.74 -7.02 45.97
C ILE A 33 -1.80 -7.30 44.82
N GLU A 34 -0.93 -8.29 44.99
CA GLU A 34 -0.08 -8.86 43.93
C GLU A 34 -0.20 -10.37 43.92
N VAL A 35 -0.58 -10.94 42.79
CA VAL A 35 -0.69 -12.40 42.59
C VAL A 35 0.15 -12.80 41.38
N ARG A 36 0.91 -13.88 41.51
CA ARG A 36 1.71 -14.44 40.41
C ARG A 36 1.01 -15.66 39.82
N GLY A 37 1.03 -15.75 38.52
CA GLY A 37 0.43 -16.84 37.78
C GLY A 37 1.14 -17.11 36.46
N ARG A 38 0.55 -17.94 35.65
CA ARG A 38 1.08 -18.25 34.31
C ARG A 38 -0.05 -18.47 33.34
N PHE A 39 0.02 -17.79 32.21
CA PHE A 39 -0.76 -18.18 31.03
C PHE A 39 -0.08 -19.36 30.35
N PRO A 40 -0.81 -20.45 30.06
CA PRO A 40 -0.22 -21.66 29.50
C PRO A 40 0.20 -21.49 28.04
N ALA A 41 0.89 -22.50 27.49
CA ALA A 41 1.19 -22.54 26.07
C ALA A 41 -0.10 -22.52 25.23
N ALA A 42 -0.04 -21.80 24.12
CA ALA A 42 -1.12 -21.69 23.12
C ALA A 42 -0.53 -21.48 21.72
N PRO A 43 0.18 -22.47 21.18
CA PRO A 43 0.96 -22.33 19.95
C PRO A 43 0.11 -22.10 18.69
N ASP A 44 -1.19 -22.32 18.76
CA ASP A 44 -2.18 -22.10 17.70
C ASP A 44 -2.58 -20.62 17.54
N ILE A 45 -2.53 -19.82 18.62
CA ILE A 45 -3.00 -18.43 18.60
C ILE A 45 -2.25 -17.57 17.57
N PRO A 46 -0.90 -17.61 17.46
CA PRO A 46 -0.19 -16.82 16.45
C PRO A 46 -0.67 -17.11 15.03
N GLN A 47 -0.86 -18.39 14.71
CA GLN A 47 -1.31 -18.83 13.39
C GLN A 47 -2.76 -18.41 13.11
N LEU A 48 -3.65 -18.57 14.11
CA LEU A 48 -5.05 -18.17 13.98
C LEU A 48 -5.19 -16.65 13.83
N TYR A 49 -4.36 -15.86 14.55
CA TYR A 49 -4.34 -14.41 14.41
C TYR A 49 -3.91 -14.00 13.00
N GLN A 50 -2.84 -14.60 12.48
CA GLN A 50 -2.35 -14.33 11.11
C GLN A 50 -3.39 -14.74 10.04
N GLN A 51 -4.08 -15.86 10.22
CA GLN A 51 -5.16 -16.28 9.32
C GLN A 51 -6.31 -15.27 9.31
N TRP A 52 -6.77 -14.84 10.48
CA TRP A 52 -7.79 -13.81 10.59
C TRP A 52 -7.33 -12.50 9.97
N GLN A 53 -6.15 -12.01 10.32
CA GLN A 53 -5.58 -10.76 9.81
C GLN A 53 -5.49 -10.78 8.28
N HIS A 54 -5.04 -11.89 7.71
CA HIS A 54 -4.99 -12.07 6.26
C HIS A 54 -6.38 -11.98 5.60
N LEU A 55 -7.37 -12.66 6.17
CA LEU A 55 -8.74 -12.62 5.64
C LEU A 55 -9.40 -11.26 5.87
N TYR A 56 -9.10 -10.62 7.00
CA TYR A 56 -9.54 -9.26 7.29
C TYR A 56 -9.00 -8.27 6.25
N TYR A 57 -7.71 -8.33 5.92
CA TYR A 57 -7.13 -7.51 4.86
C TYR A 57 -7.71 -7.82 3.47
N ARG A 58 -8.31 -8.98 3.30
CA ARG A 58 -9.02 -9.38 2.07
C ARG A 58 -10.35 -8.69 1.87
N LEU A 59 -10.97 -8.20 2.88
CA LEU A 59 -12.30 -7.60 2.74
C LEU A 59 -12.30 -6.38 1.83
N GLY A 60 -11.14 -5.73 1.63
CA GLY A 60 -11.05 -4.50 0.85
C GLY A 60 -11.79 -3.34 1.53
N GLY A 61 -11.50 -2.10 1.20
CA GLY A 61 -12.23 -0.99 1.80
C GLY A 61 -11.56 -0.35 3.01
N MET A 62 -10.30 -0.67 3.25
CA MET A 62 -9.50 0.04 4.23
C MET A 62 -9.21 1.44 3.70
N ARG A 63 -9.98 2.42 4.16
CA ARG A 63 -9.93 3.81 3.73
C ARG A 63 -9.78 4.03 2.22
N ILE A 64 -10.34 3.10 1.41
CA ILE A 64 -10.48 3.17 -0.03
C ILE A 64 -11.95 2.94 -0.33
N GLU A 65 -12.62 3.91 -0.91
CA GLU A 65 -14.04 3.81 -1.28
C GLU A 65 -14.31 2.61 -2.20
N VAL A 66 -15.13 1.67 -1.75
CA VAL A 66 -15.82 0.70 -2.61
C VAL A 66 -17.30 1.05 -2.58
N PRO A 67 -17.95 1.31 -3.71
CA PRO A 67 -19.38 1.55 -3.73
C PRO A 67 -20.16 0.33 -3.23
N PRO A 68 -21.26 0.50 -2.46
CA PRO A 68 -22.01 -0.59 -1.82
C PRO A 68 -22.60 -1.65 -2.76
N ALA A 69 -22.62 -1.41 -4.06
CA ALA A 69 -23.33 -2.26 -5.05
C ALA A 69 -22.50 -3.43 -5.63
N GLN A 70 -21.26 -3.68 -5.18
CA GLN A 70 -20.42 -4.75 -5.76
C GLN A 70 -19.77 -5.70 -4.76
N VAL A 71 -20.26 -5.81 -3.54
CA VAL A 71 -19.86 -6.89 -2.62
C VAL A 71 -20.64 -8.16 -2.99
N THR A 72 -20.27 -8.78 -4.09
CA THR A 72 -20.73 -10.14 -4.43
C THR A 72 -19.73 -11.20 -3.94
N ASN A 73 -18.98 -10.93 -2.87
CA ASN A 73 -18.16 -11.93 -2.20
C ASN A 73 -18.69 -12.21 -0.80
N VAL A 74 -19.92 -12.72 -0.73
CA VAL A 74 -20.46 -13.36 0.48
C VAL A 74 -19.49 -14.41 1.04
N SER A 75 -18.67 -15.05 0.20
CA SER A 75 -17.65 -16.00 0.64
C SER A 75 -16.53 -15.34 1.46
N THR A 76 -16.04 -14.16 1.07
CA THR A 76 -14.86 -13.54 1.75
C THR A 76 -15.22 -12.98 3.13
N VAL A 77 -16.41 -12.37 3.27
CA VAL A 77 -16.92 -11.91 4.57
C VAL A 77 -17.13 -13.12 5.49
N THR A 78 -17.78 -14.17 4.97
CA THR A 78 -18.02 -15.40 5.72
C THR A 78 -16.72 -16.09 6.12
N GLU A 79 -15.70 -16.12 5.26
CA GLU A 79 -14.39 -16.70 5.56
C GLU A 79 -13.67 -15.91 6.68
N CYS A 80 -13.75 -14.57 6.63
CA CYS A 80 -13.19 -13.70 7.67
C CYS A 80 -13.89 -13.93 9.01
N ASP A 81 -15.23 -14.01 9.02
CA ASP A 81 -16.01 -14.30 10.21
C ASP A 81 -15.68 -15.69 10.79
N GLN A 82 -15.55 -16.71 9.96
CA GLN A 82 -15.14 -18.03 10.41
C GLN A 82 -13.75 -18.04 11.02
N ALA A 83 -12.78 -17.33 10.45
CA ALA A 83 -11.45 -17.19 11.02
C ALA A 83 -11.47 -16.42 12.34
N ALA A 84 -12.26 -15.35 12.43
CA ALA A 84 -12.49 -14.61 13.65
C ALA A 84 -13.11 -15.47 14.76
N GLN A 85 -14.10 -16.30 14.41
CA GLN A 85 -14.73 -17.24 15.36
C GLN A 85 -13.73 -18.29 15.86
N LYS A 86 -12.87 -18.83 14.99
CA LYS A 86 -11.82 -19.78 15.39
C LYS A 86 -10.82 -19.13 16.35
N LEU A 87 -10.34 -17.93 16.00
CA LEU A 87 -9.43 -17.18 16.87
C LEU A 87 -10.10 -16.85 18.22
N ARG A 88 -11.34 -16.35 18.19
CA ARG A 88 -12.12 -16.06 19.39
C ARG A 88 -12.27 -17.32 20.29
N ALA A 89 -12.59 -18.45 19.71
CA ALA A 89 -12.74 -19.70 20.44
C ALA A 89 -11.43 -20.13 21.10
N SER A 90 -10.30 -20.06 20.38
CA SER A 90 -8.98 -20.37 20.94
C SER A 90 -8.56 -19.39 22.03
N LEU A 91 -8.80 -18.10 21.88
CA LEU A 91 -8.55 -17.09 22.91
C LEU A 91 -9.39 -17.34 24.18
N ILE A 92 -10.70 -17.58 24.03
CA ILE A 92 -11.59 -17.90 25.15
C ILE A 92 -11.12 -19.16 25.86
N HIS A 93 -10.76 -20.20 25.10
CA HIS A 93 -10.20 -21.42 25.67
C HIS A 93 -8.91 -21.15 26.48
N TRP A 94 -7.97 -20.40 25.91
CA TRP A 94 -6.70 -20.03 26.53
C TRP A 94 -6.91 -19.26 27.84
N TRP A 95 -7.80 -18.26 27.84
CA TRP A 95 -8.15 -17.48 29.03
C TRP A 95 -8.94 -18.26 30.10
N SER A 96 -9.56 -19.39 29.72
CA SER A 96 -10.35 -20.22 30.62
C SER A 96 -9.55 -21.38 31.27
N GLN A 97 -8.29 -21.56 30.89
CA GLN A 97 -7.43 -22.63 31.40
C GLN A 97 -7.28 -22.57 32.92
N ALA A 98 -7.08 -23.74 33.53
CA ALA A 98 -6.97 -23.89 34.99
C ALA A 98 -5.83 -23.03 35.59
N SER A 99 -4.72 -22.89 34.88
CA SER A 99 -3.57 -22.08 35.31
C SER A 99 -3.84 -20.56 35.31
N VAL A 100 -4.93 -20.10 34.68
CA VAL A 100 -5.36 -18.68 34.70
C VAL A 100 -6.51 -18.46 35.69
N ARG A 101 -7.02 -19.55 36.31
CA ARG A 101 -8.18 -19.50 37.20
C ARG A 101 -7.96 -18.56 38.36
N ASP A 102 -6.86 -18.74 39.10
CA ASP A 102 -6.59 -17.96 40.32
C ASP A 102 -6.49 -16.47 40.04
N LEU A 103 -5.87 -16.09 38.91
CA LEU A 103 -5.78 -14.70 38.47
C LEU A 103 -7.16 -14.12 38.16
N ARG A 104 -8.01 -14.90 37.50
CA ARG A 104 -9.36 -14.49 37.15
C ARG A 104 -10.26 -14.40 38.39
N GLU A 105 -10.20 -15.36 39.29
CA GLU A 105 -10.96 -15.37 40.53
C GLU A 105 -10.57 -14.18 41.42
N GLN A 106 -9.29 -13.86 41.51
CA GLN A 106 -8.82 -12.69 42.26
C GLN A 106 -9.36 -11.38 41.69
N VAL A 107 -9.37 -11.21 40.34
CA VAL A 107 -10.03 -10.04 39.74
C VAL A 107 -11.54 -10.04 40.04
N GLN A 108 -12.16 -11.21 40.07
CA GLN A 108 -13.58 -11.31 40.35
C GLN A 108 -13.97 -10.99 41.78
N GLU A 109 -13.08 -11.26 42.74
CA GLU A 109 -13.29 -10.93 44.13
C GLU A 109 -13.08 -9.45 44.43
N GLU A 110 -12.06 -8.84 43.80
CA GLU A 110 -11.64 -7.48 44.07
C GLU A 110 -12.38 -6.40 43.29
N VAL A 111 -12.90 -6.75 42.13
CA VAL A 111 -13.65 -5.84 41.25
C VAL A 111 -15.12 -6.22 41.24
N GLN A 112 -15.99 -5.39 41.85
CA GLN A 112 -17.42 -5.67 41.89
C GLN A 112 -18.05 -5.56 40.47
N ARG A 113 -19.21 -6.20 40.28
CA ARG A 113 -19.86 -6.34 38.96
C ARG A 113 -20.09 -5.01 38.25
N HIS A 114 -20.49 -3.98 38.99
CA HIS A 114 -20.80 -2.66 38.39
C HIS A 114 -19.73 -1.61 38.76
N GLU A 115 -18.66 -2.03 39.37
CA GLU A 115 -17.56 -1.13 39.72
C GLU A 115 -16.77 -0.74 38.45
N ALA A 116 -16.40 0.54 38.38
CA ALA A 116 -15.55 1.03 37.33
C ALA A 116 -14.12 0.49 37.49
N ALA A 117 -13.55 -0.14 36.46
CA ALA A 117 -12.21 -0.72 36.50
C ALA A 117 -11.44 -0.52 35.21
N ARG A 118 -10.20 -0.09 35.35
CA ARG A 118 -9.23 -0.09 34.22
C ARG A 118 -8.40 -1.37 34.29
N VAL A 119 -8.42 -2.15 33.21
CA VAL A 119 -7.64 -3.38 33.09
C VAL A 119 -6.50 -3.14 32.11
N ILE A 120 -5.26 -3.06 32.62
CA ILE A 120 -4.10 -2.74 31.83
C ILE A 120 -3.27 -4.00 31.55
N VAL A 121 -2.99 -4.25 30.27
CA VAL A 121 -2.08 -5.32 29.83
C VAL A 121 -0.70 -4.72 29.54
N GLN A 122 0.27 -5.11 30.34
CA GLN A 122 1.67 -4.70 30.21
C GLN A 122 2.49 -5.87 29.65
N THR A 123 3.03 -5.71 28.44
CA THR A 123 3.82 -6.73 27.75
C THR A 123 4.75 -6.13 26.70
N GLN A 124 5.88 -6.80 26.48
CA GLN A 124 6.80 -6.51 25.37
C GLN A 124 6.53 -7.39 24.15
N ASP A 125 5.74 -8.45 24.28
CA ASP A 125 5.38 -9.32 23.16
C ASP A 125 4.39 -8.60 22.22
N LEU A 126 4.77 -8.51 20.94
CA LEU A 126 4.01 -7.78 19.92
C LEU A 126 2.64 -8.41 19.65
N LEU A 127 2.55 -9.74 19.68
CA LEU A 127 1.29 -10.41 19.42
C LEU A 127 0.34 -10.31 20.61
N LEU A 128 0.84 -10.40 21.86
CA LEU A 128 0.00 -10.13 23.03
C LEU A 128 -0.61 -8.73 23.00
N ARG A 129 0.12 -7.73 22.49
CA ARG A 129 -0.44 -6.37 22.27
C ARG A 129 -1.51 -6.34 21.20
N LYS A 130 -1.40 -7.20 20.20
CA LYS A 130 -2.35 -7.30 19.08
C LYS A 130 -3.62 -8.11 19.41
N LEU A 131 -3.68 -8.85 20.50
CA LEU A 131 -4.85 -9.67 20.83
C LEU A 131 -6.07 -8.81 21.22
N PRO A 132 -7.28 -9.21 20.81
CA PRO A 132 -8.53 -8.54 21.16
C PRO A 132 -8.96 -8.93 22.59
N TRP A 133 -8.24 -8.46 23.61
CA TRP A 133 -8.45 -8.79 25.04
C TRP A 133 -9.87 -8.53 25.54
N HIS A 134 -10.58 -7.60 24.95
CA HIS A 134 -11.96 -7.30 25.30
C HIS A 134 -12.93 -8.46 25.07
N LEU A 135 -12.54 -9.48 24.29
CA LEU A 135 -13.32 -10.72 24.13
C LEU A 135 -13.24 -11.64 25.34
N TRP A 136 -12.40 -11.34 26.33
CA TRP A 136 -12.30 -12.12 27.56
C TRP A 136 -13.61 -11.98 28.36
N ALA A 137 -14.22 -13.10 28.78
CA ALA A 137 -15.46 -13.14 29.55
C ALA A 137 -15.47 -12.28 30.83
N LEU A 138 -14.30 -11.85 31.31
CA LEU A 138 -14.14 -10.87 32.38
C LEU A 138 -14.88 -9.56 32.06
N PHE A 139 -14.77 -9.05 30.83
CA PHE A 139 -15.37 -7.78 30.39
C PHE A 139 -16.88 -7.90 30.16
N GLU A 140 -17.35 -9.06 29.68
CA GLU A 140 -18.79 -9.31 29.53
C GLU A 140 -19.50 -9.28 30.89
N ARG A 141 -18.87 -9.81 31.93
CA ARG A 141 -19.43 -9.89 33.28
C ARG A 141 -19.28 -8.60 34.10
N ARG A 142 -18.44 -7.67 33.64
CA ARG A 142 -18.14 -6.40 34.32
C ARG A 142 -18.28 -5.21 33.37
N PRO A 143 -19.50 -4.68 33.23
CA PRO A 143 -19.76 -3.59 32.28
C PRO A 143 -19.04 -2.27 32.61
N GLY A 144 -18.55 -2.11 33.85
CA GLY A 144 -17.73 -0.97 34.27
C GLY A 144 -16.22 -1.12 33.97
N ALA A 145 -15.78 -2.27 33.43
CA ALA A 145 -14.38 -2.54 33.16
C ALA A 145 -14.05 -2.39 31.67
N GLU A 146 -12.90 -1.80 31.34
CA GLU A 146 -12.37 -1.76 29.98
C GLU A 146 -10.86 -1.99 29.98
N MET A 147 -10.37 -2.59 28.88
CA MET A 147 -8.96 -2.88 28.71
C MET A 147 -8.19 -1.73 28.09
N ALA A 148 -6.94 -1.58 28.50
CA ALA A 148 -5.95 -0.74 27.84
C ALA A 148 -4.61 -1.47 27.75
N LEU A 149 -3.78 -1.10 26.78
CA LEU A 149 -2.37 -1.50 26.76
C LEU A 149 -1.57 -0.52 27.65
N CYS A 150 -0.52 -1.03 28.29
CA CYS A 150 0.37 -0.19 29.07
C CYS A 150 1.13 0.78 28.17
N ALA A 151 1.08 2.07 28.50
CA ALA A 151 2.05 3.08 28.10
C ALA A 151 3.17 3.17 29.15
N ASP A 152 4.25 3.89 28.83
CA ASP A 152 5.34 4.10 29.79
C ASP A 152 4.87 4.90 31.02
N TYR A 153 5.50 4.60 32.17
CA TYR A 153 5.21 5.31 33.40
C TYR A 153 5.71 6.75 33.34
N ALA A 154 4.80 7.70 33.47
CA ALA A 154 5.06 9.14 33.57
C ALA A 154 4.28 9.71 34.76
N PRO A 155 4.68 10.88 35.30
CA PRO A 155 3.88 11.53 36.33
C PRO A 155 2.45 11.79 35.88
N PRO A 156 1.44 11.70 36.78
CA PRO A 156 0.05 11.89 36.41
C PRO A 156 -0.22 13.31 35.94
N SER A 157 -1.08 13.43 34.90
CA SER A 157 -1.47 14.71 34.34
C SER A 157 -2.63 15.34 35.10
N PRO A 158 -2.76 16.69 35.14
CA PRO A 158 -3.92 17.35 35.69
C PRO A 158 -5.18 17.04 34.89
N PRO A 159 -6.39 17.14 35.47
CA PRO A 159 -7.66 16.89 34.76
C PRO A 159 -7.88 17.87 33.59
N LEU A 160 -8.78 17.52 32.66
CA LEU A 160 -9.22 18.44 31.60
C LEU A 160 -9.99 19.62 32.19
N HIS A 161 -9.78 20.80 31.61
CA HIS A 161 -10.52 22.01 31.97
C HIS A 161 -11.21 22.62 30.74
N SER A 162 -12.38 23.24 30.94
CA SER A 162 -13.08 23.94 29.87
C SER A 162 -12.47 25.34 29.64
N PRO A 163 -12.24 25.76 28.38
CA PRO A 163 -12.44 24.99 27.15
C PRO A 163 -11.32 23.97 26.91
N VAL A 164 -11.67 22.75 26.51
CA VAL A 164 -10.71 21.73 26.10
C VAL A 164 -10.09 22.14 24.76
N ARG A 165 -8.77 22.25 24.71
CA ARG A 165 -8.03 22.69 23.52
C ARG A 165 -7.60 21.49 22.68
N ILE A 166 -8.10 21.44 21.47
CA ILE A 166 -7.84 20.36 20.54
C ILE A 166 -7.03 20.88 19.36
N LEU A 167 -5.85 20.31 19.12
CA LEU A 167 -5.14 20.46 17.87
C LEU A 167 -5.54 19.29 16.97
N ALA A 168 -6.29 19.60 15.91
CA ALA A 168 -6.71 18.60 14.93
C ALA A 168 -5.91 18.76 13.64
N VAL A 169 -5.13 17.75 13.31
CA VAL A 169 -4.32 17.66 12.10
C VAL A 169 -5.05 16.76 11.13
N LEU A 170 -5.56 17.35 10.05
CA LEU A 170 -6.15 16.65 8.92
C LEU A 170 -5.05 16.52 7.85
N GLY A 171 -4.42 15.36 7.82
CA GLY A 171 -3.28 15.06 6.94
C GLY A 171 -3.70 14.77 5.51
N ASN A 172 -2.93 13.93 4.82
CA ASN A 172 -3.36 13.46 3.51
C ASN A 172 -4.69 12.72 3.65
N SER A 173 -5.68 13.22 2.92
CA SER A 173 -7.07 12.75 2.96
C SER A 173 -7.48 11.97 1.71
N GLU A 174 -6.52 11.46 0.94
CA GLU A 174 -6.83 10.70 -0.26
C GLU A 174 -7.58 9.40 0.09
N GLY A 175 -8.83 9.28 -0.36
CA GLY A 175 -9.71 8.16 -0.01
C GLY A 175 -10.25 8.19 1.44
N ILE A 176 -10.13 9.32 2.15
CA ILE A 176 -10.61 9.53 3.52
C ILE A 176 -11.52 10.75 3.55
N ASP A 177 -12.72 10.61 4.08
CA ASP A 177 -13.61 11.75 4.33
C ASP A 177 -13.27 12.45 5.65
N VAL A 178 -12.22 13.26 5.64
CA VAL A 178 -11.81 14.06 6.82
C VAL A 178 -12.82 15.18 7.16
N GLN A 179 -13.76 15.52 6.26
CA GLN A 179 -14.78 16.51 6.53
C GLN A 179 -15.81 15.99 7.54
N ALA A 180 -16.09 14.69 7.49
CA ALA A 180 -16.91 14.04 8.51
C ALA A 180 -16.24 14.10 9.91
N ASP A 181 -14.93 13.84 9.99
CA ASP A 181 -14.16 13.96 11.24
C ASP A 181 -14.17 15.42 11.75
N ARG A 182 -13.95 16.38 10.86
CA ARG A 182 -14.02 17.81 11.18
C ARG A 182 -15.37 18.22 11.77
N ALA A 183 -16.46 17.81 11.12
CA ALA A 183 -17.81 18.16 11.56
C ALA A 183 -18.12 17.67 12.99
N VAL A 184 -17.62 16.48 13.34
CA VAL A 184 -17.77 15.91 14.69
C VAL A 184 -16.95 16.71 15.72
N LEU A 185 -15.71 17.08 15.39
CA LEU A 185 -14.83 17.84 16.29
C LEU A 185 -15.36 19.26 16.56
N GLU A 186 -15.82 19.96 15.52
CA GLU A 186 -16.35 21.34 15.63
C GLU A 186 -17.63 21.43 16.48
N GLN A 187 -18.38 20.34 16.61
CA GLN A 187 -19.63 20.29 17.38
C GLN A 187 -19.41 19.94 18.87
N LEU A 188 -18.17 19.71 19.32
CA LEU A 188 -17.90 19.30 20.71
C LEU A 188 -18.19 20.43 21.70
N PRO A 189 -19.06 20.19 22.71
CA PRO A 189 -19.42 21.20 23.71
C PRO A 189 -18.19 21.52 24.61
N GLY A 190 -17.89 22.80 24.73
CA GLY A 190 -16.81 23.26 25.59
C GLY A 190 -15.41 22.96 25.04
N ALA A 191 -15.27 22.66 23.75
CA ALA A 191 -14.01 22.52 23.04
C ALA A 191 -13.62 23.83 22.34
N LYS A 192 -12.29 24.03 22.23
CA LYS A 192 -11.68 25.00 21.31
C LYS A 192 -10.82 24.21 20.33
N VAL A 193 -11.33 23.99 19.14
CA VAL A 193 -10.65 23.21 18.09
C VAL A 193 -9.84 24.14 17.20
N THR A 194 -8.57 23.81 16.98
CA THR A 194 -7.71 24.41 15.97
C THR A 194 -7.43 23.36 14.91
N LEU A 195 -7.88 23.63 13.69
CA LEU A 195 -7.75 22.74 12.56
C LEU A 195 -6.51 23.10 11.73
N LEU A 196 -5.69 22.11 11.41
CA LEU A 196 -4.60 22.19 10.45
C LEU A 196 -4.92 21.24 9.29
N GLU A 197 -5.33 21.79 8.17
CA GLU A 197 -5.60 21.02 6.96
C GLU A 197 -4.32 20.93 6.13
N LYS A 198 -3.84 19.71 5.89
CA LYS A 198 -2.64 19.42 5.11
C LYS A 198 -1.44 20.34 5.47
N PRO A 199 -1.07 20.47 6.75
CA PRO A 199 -0.02 21.40 7.15
C PRO A 199 1.34 20.98 6.59
N CYS A 200 2.24 21.95 6.37
CA CYS A 200 3.65 21.62 6.25
C CYS A 200 4.27 21.35 7.64
N ARG A 201 5.43 20.70 7.66
CA ARG A 201 6.16 20.36 8.90
C ARG A 201 6.37 21.56 9.81
N GLN A 202 6.71 22.71 9.26
CA GLN A 202 6.96 23.94 10.03
C GLN A 202 5.69 24.39 10.77
N GLN A 203 4.55 24.45 10.07
CA GLN A 203 3.27 24.84 10.66
C GLN A 203 2.86 23.90 11.81
N LEU A 204 2.98 22.60 11.61
CA LEU A 204 2.66 21.62 12.65
C LEU A 204 3.60 21.80 13.87
N THR A 205 4.89 21.96 13.63
CA THR A 205 5.88 22.16 14.69
C THR A 205 5.60 23.45 15.47
N GLU A 206 5.35 24.57 14.79
CA GLU A 206 5.02 25.84 15.43
C GLU A 206 3.75 25.73 16.30
N GLN A 207 2.72 25.04 15.84
CA GLN A 207 1.51 24.84 16.64
C GLN A 207 1.75 23.97 17.87
N LEU A 208 2.54 22.90 17.77
CA LEU A 208 2.90 22.08 18.92
C LEU A 208 3.66 22.85 20.03
N TRP A 209 4.39 23.92 19.65
CA TRP A 209 5.13 24.78 20.59
C TRP A 209 4.33 25.99 21.06
N SER A 210 3.40 26.51 20.27
CA SER A 210 2.83 27.85 20.45
C SER A 210 1.88 28.00 21.62
N GLN A 211 1.18 26.90 21.98
CA GLN A 211 0.19 26.95 23.07
C GLN A 211 -0.05 25.57 23.70
N PRO A 212 -0.57 25.53 24.93
CA PRO A 212 -0.90 24.27 25.56
C PRO A 212 -2.10 23.61 24.90
N TRP A 213 -1.93 22.36 24.45
CA TRP A 213 -2.99 21.51 23.93
C TRP A 213 -3.37 20.47 24.96
N ASP A 214 -4.66 20.14 25.04
CA ASP A 214 -5.15 19.04 25.88
C ASP A 214 -5.26 17.75 25.08
N ILE A 215 -5.70 17.87 23.81
CA ILE A 215 -5.87 16.73 22.91
C ILE A 215 -5.19 17.02 21.55
N LEU A 216 -4.45 16.05 21.06
CA LEU A 216 -3.98 15.99 19.69
C LEU A 216 -4.82 14.97 18.91
N PHE A 217 -5.44 15.41 17.82
CA PHE A 217 -6.17 14.57 16.91
C PHE A 217 -5.47 14.51 15.56
N PHE A 218 -5.32 13.33 15.01
CA PHE A 218 -4.80 13.11 13.67
C PHE A 218 -5.76 12.25 12.86
N ALA A 219 -6.17 12.72 11.69
CA ALA A 219 -6.85 11.96 10.66
C ALA A 219 -6.06 12.03 9.36
N GLY A 220 -5.76 10.90 8.76
CA GLY A 220 -4.93 10.81 7.56
C GLY A 220 -4.28 9.44 7.46
N HIS A 221 -3.36 9.30 6.50
CA HIS A 221 -2.59 8.08 6.35
C HIS A 221 -1.47 8.00 7.38
N SER A 222 -1.30 6.83 7.98
CA SER A 222 -0.16 6.48 8.83
C SER A 222 0.34 5.10 8.50
N SER A 223 1.63 4.83 8.76
CA SER A 223 2.21 3.50 8.64
C SER A 223 3.06 3.18 9.87
N SER A 224 3.10 1.90 10.24
CA SER A 224 3.99 1.38 11.28
C SER A 224 5.41 1.14 10.79
N GLU A 225 5.67 1.31 9.50
CA GLU A 225 6.97 1.08 8.90
C GLU A 225 7.98 2.10 9.44
N GLU A 226 9.16 1.60 9.81
CA GLU A 226 10.30 2.38 10.31
C GLU A 226 9.99 3.51 11.30
N ARG A 227 9.55 3.16 12.53
CA ARG A 227 9.35 4.07 13.67
C ARG A 227 8.10 4.96 13.65
N GLY A 228 7.02 4.50 13.04
CA GLY A 228 5.74 5.22 13.02
C GLY A 228 5.80 6.51 12.19
N GLN A 229 5.15 6.49 11.04
CA GLN A 229 5.10 7.63 10.11
C GLN A 229 3.66 8.13 9.99
N ILE A 230 3.50 9.44 9.88
CA ILE A 230 2.24 10.12 9.59
C ILE A 230 2.40 10.95 8.31
N GLN A 231 1.46 10.87 7.42
CA GLN A 231 1.43 11.69 6.22
C GLN A 231 0.63 12.97 6.50
N ILE A 232 1.34 14.06 6.71
CA ILE A 232 0.74 15.34 7.14
C ILE A 232 0.13 16.14 6.00
N ASN A 233 0.58 15.92 4.77
CA ASN A 233 0.01 16.49 3.55
C ASN A 233 0.34 15.57 2.35
N ASP A 234 0.02 16.00 1.14
CA ASP A 234 0.16 15.19 -0.07
C ASP A 234 1.62 14.88 -0.45
N THR A 235 2.58 15.61 0.12
CA THR A 235 4.00 15.52 -0.24
C THR A 235 4.93 15.19 0.93
N GLU A 236 4.48 15.38 2.17
CA GLU A 236 5.33 15.21 3.36
C GLU A 236 4.81 14.10 4.25
N THR A 237 5.65 13.10 4.44
CA THR A 237 5.50 12.07 5.47
C THR A 237 6.53 12.33 6.56
N LEU A 238 6.09 12.37 7.81
CA LEU A 238 6.95 12.61 8.97
C LEU A 238 7.02 11.39 9.86
N SER A 239 8.22 11.00 10.26
CA SER A 239 8.39 10.08 11.38
C SER A 239 8.13 10.79 12.71
N LEU A 240 7.70 10.05 13.73
CA LEU A 240 7.54 10.62 15.08
C LEU A 240 8.85 11.17 15.65
N ASP A 241 10.01 10.62 15.27
CA ASP A 241 11.32 11.17 15.65
C ASP A 241 11.53 12.59 15.12
N GLN A 242 11.01 12.89 13.92
CA GLN A 242 11.08 14.23 13.33
C GLN A 242 10.18 15.24 14.05
N LEU A 243 9.12 14.77 14.72
CA LEU A 243 8.22 15.58 15.56
C LEU A 243 8.57 15.52 17.05
N ARG A 244 9.59 14.77 17.42
CA ARG A 244 9.95 14.44 18.81
C ARG A 244 9.99 15.66 19.74
N TYR A 245 10.67 16.73 19.34
CA TYR A 245 10.81 17.92 20.19
C TYR A 245 9.50 18.70 20.32
N GLY A 246 8.71 18.79 19.24
CA GLY A 246 7.39 19.41 19.26
C GLY A 246 6.41 18.66 20.13
N LEU A 247 6.35 17.32 20.00
CA LEU A 247 5.50 16.48 20.84
C LEU A 247 5.91 16.51 22.31
N LYS A 248 7.21 16.46 22.62
CA LYS A 248 7.71 16.62 24.01
C LYS A 248 7.40 18.00 24.57
N ALA A 249 7.41 19.06 23.75
CA ALA A 249 6.99 20.38 24.18
C ALA A 249 5.48 20.42 24.47
N ALA A 250 4.66 19.83 23.61
CA ALA A 250 3.21 19.72 23.81
C ALA A 250 2.87 18.93 25.09
N VAL A 251 3.58 17.82 25.37
CA VAL A 251 3.41 17.05 26.62
C VAL A 251 3.76 17.91 27.85
N ARG A 252 4.90 18.60 27.82
CA ARG A 252 5.27 19.53 28.91
C ARG A 252 4.25 20.67 29.08
N ASN A 253 3.60 21.05 28.00
CA ASN A 253 2.58 22.08 27.95
C ASN A 253 1.16 21.54 28.16
N ASN A 254 1.01 20.30 28.69
CA ASN A 254 -0.26 19.73 29.16
C ASN A 254 -1.02 18.82 28.16
N LEU A 255 -0.40 18.33 27.08
CA LEU A 255 -1.01 17.33 26.19
C LEU A 255 -1.29 16.03 26.98
N LYS A 256 -2.56 15.61 27.01
CA LYS A 256 -3.05 14.47 27.81
C LYS A 256 -3.50 13.28 26.97
N LEU A 257 -4.01 13.55 25.79
CA LEU A 257 -4.60 12.53 24.93
C LEU A 257 -4.18 12.75 23.49
N ALA A 258 -3.73 11.70 22.82
CA ALA A 258 -3.57 11.67 21.38
C ALA A 258 -4.54 10.65 20.74
N ILE A 259 -5.23 11.04 19.69
CA ILE A 259 -6.18 10.20 18.97
C ILE A 259 -5.69 10.11 17.53
N PHE A 260 -5.31 8.91 17.11
CA PHE A 260 -4.89 8.64 15.74
C PHE A 260 -5.96 7.80 15.04
N ASN A 261 -6.80 8.49 14.29
CA ASN A 261 -7.85 7.88 13.47
C ASN A 261 -7.27 7.48 12.11
N SER A 262 -6.23 6.61 12.12
CA SER A 262 -5.42 6.23 10.97
C SER A 262 -5.07 4.73 11.00
N CYS A 263 -4.51 4.21 9.91
CA CYS A 263 -4.21 2.80 9.75
C CYS A 263 -2.99 2.36 10.59
N ASP A 264 -3.03 1.12 11.16
CA ASP A 264 -1.95 0.43 11.86
C ASP A 264 -1.22 1.27 12.92
N GLY A 265 -1.91 1.52 14.04
CA GLY A 265 -1.47 2.48 15.04
C GLY A 265 -0.71 1.92 16.26
N LEU A 266 -0.55 0.58 16.42
CA LEU A 266 0.02 0.04 17.68
C LEU A 266 1.50 0.37 17.88
N GLU A 267 2.32 0.32 16.83
CA GLU A 267 3.72 0.77 16.90
C GLU A 267 3.79 2.30 17.07
N LEU A 268 2.91 3.03 16.38
CA LEU A 268 2.76 4.47 16.56
C LEU A 268 2.44 4.81 18.01
N ALA A 269 1.49 4.08 18.64
CA ALA A 269 1.13 4.29 20.04
C ALA A 269 2.30 4.04 20.99
N ARG A 270 3.14 3.04 20.71
CA ARG A 270 4.35 2.76 21.48
C ARG A 270 5.32 3.95 21.45
N HIS A 271 5.64 4.44 20.26
CA HIS A 271 6.53 5.57 20.11
C HIS A 271 5.97 6.87 20.72
N LEU A 272 4.65 7.08 20.67
CA LEU A 272 4.01 8.21 21.33
C LEU A 272 4.08 8.10 22.86
N ALA A 273 3.94 6.89 23.40
CA ALA A 273 4.14 6.61 24.81
C ALA A 273 5.59 6.86 25.24
N ASP A 274 6.58 6.43 24.43
CA ASP A 274 8.01 6.70 24.64
C ASP A 274 8.33 8.22 24.65
N LEU A 275 7.49 9.02 23.99
CA LEU A 275 7.58 10.48 24.02
C LEU A 275 6.88 11.10 25.24
N GLY A 276 6.25 10.29 26.08
CA GLY A 276 5.59 10.69 27.30
C GLY A 276 4.14 11.14 27.14
N ILE A 277 3.47 10.82 26.03
CA ILE A 277 2.03 11.08 25.89
C ILE A 277 1.26 10.11 26.78
N PRO A 278 0.47 10.59 27.73
CA PRO A 278 -0.06 9.72 28.79
C PRO A 278 -1.12 8.74 28.32
N GLN A 279 -1.89 9.13 27.30
CA GLN A 279 -3.00 8.33 26.80
C GLN A 279 -3.09 8.47 25.29
N VAL A 280 -3.24 7.32 24.59
CA VAL A 280 -3.28 7.28 23.13
C VAL A 280 -4.39 6.33 22.69
N ILE A 281 -5.24 6.77 21.75
CA ILE A 281 -6.21 5.93 21.05
C ILE A 281 -5.71 5.71 19.63
N VAL A 282 -5.65 4.45 19.22
CA VAL A 282 -5.22 4.01 17.88
C VAL A 282 -6.09 2.87 17.37
N MET A 283 -5.95 2.56 16.09
CA MET A 283 -6.52 1.34 15.52
C MET A 283 -5.49 0.21 15.52
N ARG A 284 -5.92 -1.00 15.87
CA ARG A 284 -5.10 -2.22 15.96
C ARG A 284 -4.55 -2.67 14.62
N GLU A 285 -5.39 -2.58 13.62
CA GLU A 285 -5.17 -2.95 12.22
C GLU A 285 -5.70 -1.82 11.32
N PRO A 286 -5.37 -1.80 10.03
CA PRO A 286 -5.94 -0.85 9.10
C PRO A 286 -7.46 -0.81 9.21
N VAL A 287 -8.04 0.37 9.32
CA VAL A 287 -9.47 0.58 9.59
C VAL A 287 -10.19 1.05 8.34
N PRO A 288 -11.37 0.48 7.99
CA PRO A 288 -12.25 1.04 6.98
C PRO A 288 -12.74 2.45 7.38
N ASP A 289 -12.80 3.38 6.42
CA ASP A 289 -13.17 4.77 6.70
C ASP A 289 -14.53 4.91 7.41
N PRO A 290 -15.62 4.20 7.00
CA PRO A 290 -16.89 4.25 7.73
C PRO A 290 -16.78 3.79 9.19
N VAL A 291 -15.91 2.82 9.49
CA VAL A 291 -15.69 2.32 10.85
C VAL A 291 -14.92 3.34 11.69
N ALA A 292 -13.88 3.96 11.10
CA ALA A 292 -13.11 5.01 11.76
C ALA A 292 -13.97 6.23 12.14
N GLN A 293 -14.82 6.69 11.23
CA GLN A 293 -15.77 7.79 11.45
C GLN A 293 -16.82 7.43 12.49
N ALA A 294 -17.39 6.23 12.41
CA ALA A 294 -18.38 5.75 13.37
C ALA A 294 -17.77 5.67 14.78
N PHE A 295 -16.56 5.11 14.91
CA PHE A 295 -15.84 5.06 16.17
C PHE A 295 -15.64 6.46 16.75
N LEU A 296 -15.09 7.39 15.97
CA LEU A 296 -14.83 8.76 16.43
C LEU A 296 -16.10 9.43 16.92
N ARG A 297 -17.17 9.33 16.16
CA ARG A 297 -18.48 9.91 16.53
C ARG A 297 -19.01 9.31 17.82
N TYR A 298 -19.04 7.98 17.96
CA TYR A 298 -19.56 7.32 19.16
C TYR A 298 -18.68 7.62 20.39
N PHE A 299 -17.38 7.60 20.20
CA PHE A 299 -16.41 7.89 21.25
C PHE A 299 -16.56 9.34 21.77
N LEU A 300 -16.51 10.32 20.87
CA LEU A 300 -16.59 11.73 21.25
C LEU A 300 -17.96 12.08 21.83
N GLN A 301 -19.04 11.47 21.36
CA GLN A 301 -20.37 11.64 21.90
C GLN A 301 -20.44 11.18 23.36
N ALA A 302 -19.93 9.99 23.66
CA ALA A 302 -19.90 9.45 25.02
C ALA A 302 -18.96 10.26 25.94
N PHE A 303 -17.77 10.58 25.44
CA PHE A 303 -16.74 11.31 26.18
C PHE A 303 -17.18 12.74 26.53
N ALA A 304 -17.75 13.47 25.58
CA ALA A 304 -18.25 14.83 25.79
C ALA A 304 -19.47 14.91 26.74
N GLN A 305 -20.15 13.79 27.03
CA GLN A 305 -21.19 13.68 28.04
C GLN A 305 -20.62 13.50 29.47
N GLY A 306 -19.30 13.49 29.62
CA GLY A 306 -18.61 13.37 30.90
C GLY A 306 -18.33 11.93 31.33
N GLN A 307 -18.50 10.96 30.45
CA GLN A 307 -18.08 9.60 30.71
C GLN A 307 -16.54 9.52 30.71
N SER A 308 -15.95 8.61 31.49
CA SER A 308 -14.51 8.43 31.51
C SER A 308 -13.99 7.93 30.17
N LEU A 309 -12.73 8.29 29.82
CA LEU A 309 -12.11 7.95 28.53
C LEU A 309 -12.24 6.46 28.18
N TYR A 310 -11.89 5.58 29.12
CA TYR A 310 -11.89 4.14 28.87
C TYR A 310 -13.30 3.56 28.67
N LEU A 311 -14.30 4.06 29.41
CA LEU A 311 -15.69 3.65 29.19
C LEU A 311 -16.27 4.25 27.91
N SER A 312 -15.84 5.44 27.50
CA SER A 312 -16.22 6.02 26.21
C SER A 312 -15.66 5.21 25.02
N VAL A 313 -14.42 4.72 25.14
CA VAL A 313 -13.83 3.79 24.15
C VAL A 313 -14.62 2.49 24.13
N ARG A 314 -14.96 1.94 25.30
CA ARG A 314 -15.78 0.73 25.41
C ARG A 314 -17.13 0.91 24.72
N GLN A 315 -17.88 1.96 25.06
CA GLN A 315 -19.19 2.22 24.47
C GLN A 315 -19.11 2.38 22.96
N ALA A 316 -18.11 3.11 22.45
CA ALA A 316 -17.92 3.26 21.01
C ALA A 316 -17.62 1.93 20.34
N ARG A 317 -16.76 1.11 20.93
CA ARG A 317 -16.42 -0.22 20.43
C ARG A 317 -17.62 -1.15 20.40
N GLU A 318 -18.44 -1.16 21.46
CA GLU A 318 -19.67 -1.96 21.50
C GLU A 318 -20.68 -1.53 20.43
N GLN A 319 -20.78 -0.23 20.15
CA GLN A 319 -21.67 0.28 19.08
C GLN A 319 -21.18 -0.10 17.68
N LEU A 320 -19.87 -0.29 17.47
CA LEU A 320 -19.32 -0.80 16.21
C LEU A 320 -19.77 -2.21 15.86
N GLN A 321 -20.24 -2.99 16.85
CA GLN A 321 -20.78 -4.33 16.60
C GLN A 321 -21.95 -4.29 15.61
N GLY A 322 -22.74 -3.20 15.59
CA GLY A 322 -23.81 -3.01 14.61
C GLY A 322 -23.34 -2.91 13.16
N MET A 323 -22.05 -2.71 12.92
CA MET A 323 -21.45 -2.61 11.59
C MET A 323 -20.74 -3.91 11.15
N GLU A 324 -20.64 -4.92 12.01
CA GLU A 324 -19.88 -6.14 11.75
C GLU A 324 -20.46 -7.02 10.63
N GLY A 325 -21.74 -6.81 10.23
CA GLY A 325 -22.30 -7.42 9.04
C GLY A 325 -21.62 -7.03 7.75
N ASP A 326 -21.20 -5.77 7.64
CA ASP A 326 -20.50 -5.22 6.46
C ASP A 326 -18.97 -5.16 6.68
N PHE A 327 -18.56 -4.95 7.94
CA PHE A 327 -17.17 -4.79 8.36
C PHE A 327 -16.83 -5.77 9.50
N PRO A 328 -16.57 -7.05 9.22
CA PRO A 328 -16.29 -8.06 10.24
C PRO A 328 -15.20 -7.61 11.22
N CYS A 329 -15.42 -7.85 12.51
CA CYS A 329 -14.50 -7.48 13.59
C CYS A 329 -14.24 -5.97 13.73
N ALA A 330 -15.16 -5.10 13.28
CA ALA A 330 -15.02 -3.65 13.46
C ALA A 330 -14.81 -3.29 14.95
N SER A 331 -15.47 -3.99 15.87
CA SER A 331 -15.33 -3.82 17.32
C SER A 331 -13.95 -4.21 17.87
N TRP A 332 -13.13 -4.93 17.11
CA TRP A 332 -11.78 -5.34 17.54
C TRP A 332 -10.71 -4.28 17.29
N LEU A 333 -11.00 -3.29 16.43
CA LEU A 333 -10.01 -2.35 15.92
C LEU A 333 -9.55 -1.28 16.92
N PRO A 334 -10.43 -0.60 17.68
CA PRO A 334 -10.01 0.45 18.59
C PRO A 334 -9.20 -0.09 19.77
N VAL A 335 -8.09 0.56 20.05
CA VAL A 335 -7.19 0.23 21.18
C VAL A 335 -6.86 1.50 21.95
N LEU A 336 -6.97 1.40 23.27
CA LEU A 336 -6.52 2.41 24.21
C LEU A 336 -5.15 2.01 24.76
N CYS A 337 -4.15 2.90 24.65
CA CYS A 337 -2.88 2.80 25.36
C CYS A 337 -2.88 3.85 26.48
N GLN A 338 -2.54 3.45 27.70
CA GLN A 338 -2.70 4.31 28.86
C GLN A 338 -1.58 4.12 29.87
N ASN A 339 -1.07 5.23 30.41
CA ASN A 339 -0.17 5.20 31.55
C ASN A 339 -0.94 4.71 32.80
N PRO A 340 -0.47 3.67 33.49
CA PRO A 340 -1.17 3.11 34.66
C PRO A 340 -1.37 4.12 35.81
N VAL A 341 -0.48 5.08 35.96
CA VAL A 341 -0.52 6.10 37.03
C VAL A 341 -1.51 7.24 36.74
N GLU A 342 -1.96 7.37 35.47
CA GLU A 342 -2.93 8.41 35.11
C GLU A 342 -4.28 8.20 35.78
N SER A 343 -4.87 9.28 36.25
CA SER A 343 -6.26 9.27 36.68
C SER A 343 -7.20 9.13 35.48
N PRO A 344 -8.38 8.51 35.64
CA PRO A 344 -9.36 8.42 34.57
C PRO A 344 -9.70 9.78 33.97
N LEU A 345 -9.35 10.01 32.71
CA LEU A 345 -9.65 11.25 32.01
C LEU A 345 -11.15 11.33 31.73
N ALA A 346 -11.76 12.48 32.03
CA ALA A 346 -13.16 12.76 31.77
C ALA A 346 -13.34 14.17 31.19
N TRP A 347 -14.32 14.33 30.31
CA TRP A 347 -14.64 15.63 29.73
C TRP A 347 -15.27 16.56 30.78
N PRO A 348 -14.87 17.85 30.86
CA PRO A 348 -15.44 18.78 31.81
C PRO A 348 -16.90 19.11 31.44
N VAL A 349 -17.82 18.77 32.31
CA VAL A 349 -19.26 19.06 32.10
C VAL A 349 -19.52 20.54 32.35
N VAL A 350 -19.78 21.27 31.29
CA VAL A 350 -20.19 22.67 31.37
C VAL A 350 -21.67 22.74 31.80
N ARG A 351 -21.96 22.99 33.10
CA ARG A 351 -23.30 23.38 33.53
C ARG A 351 -23.60 24.75 32.96
N LYS A 352 -24.49 24.83 31.93
CA LYS A 352 -24.96 26.10 31.40
C LYS A 352 -25.68 26.88 32.49
N PRO A 353 -25.29 28.12 32.83
CA PRO A 353 -26.20 29.03 33.51
C PRO A 353 -27.23 29.52 32.48
N TYR A 354 -28.48 29.43 32.80
CA TYR A 354 -29.56 30.05 32.03
C TYR A 354 -29.39 31.57 32.04
N GLY A 355 -29.37 32.21 30.89
CA GLY A 355 -29.48 33.64 30.81
C GLY A 355 -28.99 34.35 29.56
N LEU A 356 -29.95 34.75 28.74
CA LEU A 356 -30.03 35.93 27.87
C LEU A 356 -29.10 36.14 26.68
N ALA A 357 -29.83 36.27 25.58
CA ALA A 357 -29.37 36.76 24.28
C ALA A 357 -28.91 38.22 24.27
N LYS A 358 -27.97 38.56 23.39
CA LYS A 358 -28.05 39.76 22.51
C LYS A 358 -26.94 39.74 21.42
N THR A 359 -27.43 39.73 20.26
CA THR A 359 -27.14 40.37 18.95
C THR A 359 -26.01 41.43 18.83
N LEU A 360 -25.28 41.42 17.74
CA LEU A 360 -25.12 42.43 16.67
C LEU A 360 -23.70 42.69 16.15
N PHE A 361 -23.61 42.66 14.80
CA PHE A 361 -22.77 43.45 13.85
C PHE A 361 -21.22 43.42 13.96
N GLY A 362 -20.45 43.31 12.96
CA GLY A 362 -20.49 43.64 11.53
C GLY A 362 -19.12 44.10 11.08
N GLY A 363 -18.80 43.96 9.80
CA GLY A 363 -17.83 44.83 9.14
C GLY A 363 -16.63 44.19 8.45
N ALA A 364 -16.68 44.23 7.14
CA ALA A 364 -15.65 43.93 6.17
C ALA A 364 -14.50 44.98 6.15
N ILE A 365 -13.29 44.61 5.72
CA ILE A 365 -12.44 45.44 4.83
C ILE A 365 -11.48 44.54 4.07
N ALA A 366 -11.52 44.65 2.75
CA ALA A 366 -10.54 44.13 1.80
C ALA A 366 -9.45 45.20 1.55
N ALA A 367 -8.23 44.77 1.30
CA ALA A 367 -7.27 45.60 0.58
C ALA A 367 -6.22 44.77 -0.17
N LEU A 368 -6.14 45.03 -1.45
CA LEU A 368 -5.17 44.62 -2.47
C LEU A 368 -3.72 44.92 -2.10
N CYS A 369 -2.82 44.01 -2.50
CA CYS A 369 -1.49 44.41 -2.96
C CYS A 369 -1.03 43.53 -4.11
N THR A 370 -1.02 44.06 -5.30
CA THR A 370 -0.42 43.52 -6.51
C THR A 370 1.06 43.90 -6.52
N GLY A 371 1.94 42.96 -6.64
CA GLY A 371 3.36 43.12 -6.91
C GLY A 371 3.78 42.32 -8.13
N MET A 372 4.14 43.02 -9.21
CA MET A 372 4.68 42.44 -10.44
C MET A 372 6.06 41.84 -10.23
N LEU A 373 6.21 40.55 -10.57
CA LEU A 373 7.50 39.91 -10.77
C LEU A 373 7.68 39.59 -12.26
N GLN A 374 8.73 40.12 -12.84
CA GLN A 374 9.16 39.84 -14.21
C GLN A 374 9.70 38.42 -14.32
N PRO A 375 9.49 37.72 -15.44
CA PRO A 375 9.99 36.36 -15.61
C PRO A 375 11.46 36.35 -16.03
N THR A 376 12.27 35.65 -15.25
CA THR A 376 13.64 35.27 -15.65
C THR A 376 13.58 34.17 -16.70
N PRO A 377 14.49 34.13 -17.70
CA PRO A 377 14.49 33.06 -18.71
C PRO A 377 14.80 31.69 -18.08
N PRO A 378 14.16 30.63 -18.52
CA PRO A 378 14.34 29.29 -17.92
C PRO A 378 15.71 28.72 -18.27
N LEU A 379 16.44 28.27 -17.25
CA LEU A 379 17.62 27.41 -17.39
C LEU A 379 17.25 26.12 -18.16
N PRO A 380 18.14 25.57 -19.01
CA PRO A 380 17.86 24.35 -19.72
C PRO A 380 17.64 23.21 -18.73
N THR A 381 16.44 22.67 -18.73
CA THR A 381 16.00 21.66 -17.79
C THR A 381 16.63 20.30 -18.12
N PRO A 382 17.22 19.58 -17.14
CA PRO A 382 17.93 18.31 -17.36
C PRO A 382 17.10 17.20 -18.02
N TRP A 383 15.77 17.27 -17.91
CA TRP A 383 14.83 16.29 -18.46
C TRP A 383 14.56 16.43 -19.96
N ALA A 384 14.89 17.58 -20.57
CA ALA A 384 14.70 17.81 -22.02
C ALA A 384 15.44 16.78 -22.89
N ASN A 385 16.50 16.17 -22.36
CA ASN A 385 17.28 15.13 -23.05
C ASN A 385 16.72 13.71 -22.90
N ARG A 386 15.74 13.51 -22.02
CA ARG A 386 15.15 12.20 -21.70
C ARG A 386 13.84 11.89 -22.43
N ILE A 387 13.28 12.86 -23.17
CA ILE A 387 12.03 12.68 -23.92
C ILE A 387 12.33 12.91 -25.40
N SER A 388 11.82 12.01 -26.26
CA SER A 388 12.00 12.08 -27.71
C SER A 388 10.74 11.66 -28.48
N LEU A 389 10.46 12.40 -29.56
CA LEU A 389 9.45 12.05 -30.57
C LEU A 389 10.09 11.46 -31.85
N GLY A 390 11.40 11.38 -31.91
CA GLY A 390 12.21 11.00 -33.06
C GLY A 390 13.35 11.99 -33.33
N ASP A 391 13.48 13.00 -32.49
CA ASP A 391 14.52 14.04 -32.55
C ASP A 391 15.81 13.68 -31.83
N LYS A 392 15.82 12.56 -31.09
CA LYS A 392 16.98 12.04 -30.35
C LYS A 392 16.93 10.50 -30.29
N ILE A 393 18.09 9.88 -30.24
CA ILE A 393 18.23 8.45 -29.94
C ILE A 393 18.33 8.28 -28.44
N LEU A 394 17.38 7.59 -27.83
CA LEU A 394 17.40 7.22 -26.43
C LEU A 394 18.03 5.82 -26.24
N VAL A 395 17.75 4.86 -27.14
CA VAL A 395 18.31 3.51 -27.15
C VAL A 395 19.59 3.48 -27.97
N ARG A 396 20.72 3.85 -27.35
CA ARG A 396 22.02 3.93 -28.05
C ARG A 396 22.56 2.58 -28.52
N ALA A 397 22.17 1.49 -27.83
CA ALA A 397 22.61 0.14 -28.22
C ALA A 397 22.11 -0.30 -29.60
N SER A 398 21.05 0.32 -30.11
CA SER A 398 20.47 0.08 -31.42
C SER A 398 20.80 1.19 -32.43
N ALA A 399 21.78 2.05 -32.15
CA ALA A 399 22.15 3.15 -33.05
C ALA A 399 22.78 2.61 -34.33
N THR A 400 22.22 2.98 -35.48
CA THR A 400 22.78 2.70 -36.82
C THR A 400 23.00 4.05 -37.53
N PRO A 401 23.89 4.14 -38.51
CA PRO A 401 24.08 5.35 -39.27
C PRO A 401 22.78 5.87 -39.93
N THR A 402 21.94 4.96 -40.39
CA THR A 402 20.62 5.27 -40.96
C THR A 402 19.65 5.80 -39.92
N LYS A 403 19.65 5.22 -38.70
CA LYS A 403 18.84 5.75 -37.58
C LYS A 403 19.30 7.16 -37.17
N GLU A 404 20.59 7.41 -37.11
CA GLU A 404 21.17 8.74 -36.82
C GLU A 404 20.78 9.76 -37.89
N ALA A 405 20.84 9.40 -39.18
CA ALA A 405 20.40 10.23 -40.26
C ALA A 405 18.90 10.54 -40.19
N GLY A 406 18.08 9.54 -39.83
CA GLY A 406 16.65 9.68 -39.62
C GLY A 406 16.34 10.68 -38.49
N VAL A 407 17.02 10.55 -37.32
CA VAL A 407 16.88 11.48 -36.20
C VAL A 407 17.30 12.89 -36.59
N LYS A 408 18.41 13.05 -37.31
CA LYS A 408 18.86 14.36 -37.82
C LYS A 408 17.81 15.00 -38.73
N ALA A 409 17.27 14.23 -39.70
CA ALA A 409 16.21 14.69 -40.60
C ALA A 409 14.93 15.04 -39.84
N PHE A 410 14.53 14.26 -38.87
CA PHE A 410 13.36 14.51 -38.01
C PHE A 410 13.51 15.83 -37.24
N ARG A 411 14.68 16.05 -36.62
CA ARG A 411 15.00 17.28 -35.89
C ARG A 411 14.95 18.53 -36.76
N THR A 412 15.31 18.40 -38.02
CA THR A 412 15.23 19.50 -39.03
C THR A 412 13.88 19.54 -39.74
N LYS A 413 12.86 18.81 -39.23
CA LYS A 413 11.50 18.73 -39.77
C LYS A 413 11.40 18.21 -41.22
N GLN A 414 12.43 17.50 -41.70
CA GLN A 414 12.41 16.82 -43.01
C GLN A 414 11.78 15.42 -42.85
N PHE A 415 10.49 15.38 -42.54
CA PHE A 415 9.83 14.18 -42.06
C PHE A 415 9.77 13.05 -43.11
N SER A 416 9.63 13.38 -44.40
CA SER A 416 9.69 12.38 -45.48
C SER A 416 11.07 11.72 -45.56
N SER A 417 12.15 12.49 -45.47
CA SER A 417 13.51 11.98 -45.42
C SER A 417 13.75 11.15 -44.15
N ALA A 418 13.25 11.66 -43.00
CA ALA A 418 13.34 10.91 -41.72
C ALA A 418 12.66 9.54 -41.83
N ALA A 419 11.46 9.48 -42.43
CA ALA A 419 10.73 8.23 -42.62
C ALA A 419 11.49 7.24 -43.50
N GLN A 420 12.13 7.69 -44.58
CA GLN A 420 12.95 6.86 -45.47
C GLN A 420 14.16 6.29 -44.70
N GLN A 421 14.85 7.11 -43.93
CA GLN A 421 16.02 6.68 -43.15
C GLN A 421 15.63 5.71 -42.04
N PHE A 422 14.54 5.94 -41.32
CA PHE A 422 14.05 5.01 -40.27
C PHE A 422 13.59 3.68 -40.93
N GLN A 423 12.96 3.72 -42.09
CA GLN A 423 12.60 2.51 -42.83
C GLN A 423 13.82 1.69 -43.25
N ALA A 424 14.88 2.36 -43.72
CA ALA A 424 16.14 1.72 -44.07
C ALA A 424 16.84 1.11 -42.82
N SER A 425 16.78 1.80 -41.70
CA SER A 425 17.29 1.28 -40.42
C SER A 425 16.56 -0.01 -40.00
N LEU A 426 15.23 -0.05 -40.13
CA LEU A 426 14.43 -1.24 -39.79
C LEU A 426 14.64 -2.41 -40.78
N GLN A 427 15.05 -2.16 -42.01
CA GLN A 427 15.45 -3.21 -42.95
C GLN A 427 16.77 -3.89 -42.51
N GLN A 428 17.67 -3.13 -41.86
CA GLN A 428 18.93 -3.65 -41.32
C GLN A 428 18.70 -4.33 -39.96
N GLN A 429 17.90 -3.74 -39.12
CA GLN A 429 17.60 -4.20 -37.76
C GLN A 429 16.09 -4.06 -37.47
N HIS A 430 15.29 -5.06 -37.87
CA HIS A 430 13.85 -5.01 -37.74
C HIS A 430 13.35 -5.05 -36.29
N ASN A 431 14.10 -5.64 -35.35
CA ASN A 431 13.75 -5.66 -33.92
C ASN A 431 14.25 -4.40 -33.20
N ASP A 432 13.85 -3.22 -33.68
CA ASP A 432 14.13 -1.93 -33.04
C ASP A 432 12.81 -1.15 -32.85
N PRO A 433 12.16 -1.31 -31.66
CA PRO A 433 10.88 -0.67 -31.41
C PRO A 433 10.95 0.87 -31.34
N GLU A 434 12.07 1.44 -30.90
CA GLU A 434 12.27 2.89 -30.91
C GLU A 434 12.23 3.43 -32.36
N THR A 435 12.94 2.78 -33.27
CA THR A 435 12.96 3.17 -34.68
C THR A 435 11.57 3.01 -35.33
N LEU A 436 10.80 1.98 -34.98
CA LEU A 436 9.44 1.82 -35.49
C LEU A 436 8.51 2.94 -34.99
N ILE A 437 8.61 3.34 -33.73
CA ILE A 437 7.88 4.49 -33.19
C ILE A 437 8.25 5.77 -33.95
N TYR A 438 9.52 6.01 -34.14
CA TYR A 438 10.02 7.21 -34.84
C TYR A 438 9.61 7.22 -36.32
N LEU A 439 9.59 6.06 -36.97
CA LEU A 439 9.07 5.91 -38.33
C LEU A 439 7.59 6.31 -38.42
N ASN A 440 6.77 5.80 -37.50
CA ASN A 440 5.37 6.14 -37.44
C ASN A 440 5.17 7.63 -37.17
N ASN A 441 5.90 8.20 -36.21
CA ASN A 441 5.85 9.63 -35.90
C ASN A 441 6.24 10.50 -37.11
N ALA A 442 7.26 10.11 -37.87
CA ALA A 442 7.68 10.83 -39.07
C ALA A 442 6.63 10.79 -40.18
N ARG A 443 5.98 9.63 -40.36
CA ARG A 443 4.92 9.46 -41.38
C ARG A 443 3.69 10.34 -41.13
N ILE A 444 3.38 10.58 -39.85
CA ILE A 444 2.15 11.30 -39.44
C ILE A 444 2.42 12.75 -39.02
N ALA A 445 3.64 13.26 -39.10
CA ALA A 445 4.04 14.56 -38.53
C ALA A 445 3.21 15.75 -38.99
N ASN A 446 2.60 15.66 -40.20
CA ASN A 446 1.75 16.72 -40.81
C ASN A 446 0.26 16.34 -40.82
N GLN A 447 -0.15 15.37 -40.03
CA GLN A 447 -1.52 14.86 -39.97
C GLN A 447 -2.12 15.09 -38.58
N ALA A 448 -3.44 15.01 -38.49
CA ALA A 448 -4.12 15.06 -37.18
C ALA A 448 -3.76 13.82 -36.36
N ALA A 449 -3.19 14.04 -35.19
CA ALA A 449 -2.72 12.97 -34.30
C ALA A 449 -2.98 13.29 -32.85
N VAL A 450 -3.23 12.22 -32.07
CA VAL A 450 -3.27 12.25 -30.62
C VAL A 450 -1.90 11.83 -30.09
N ARG A 451 -1.33 12.57 -29.13
CA ARG A 451 -0.05 12.23 -28.53
C ARG A 451 -0.24 11.46 -27.23
N VAL A 452 0.44 10.32 -27.13
CA VAL A 452 0.59 9.51 -25.92
C VAL A 452 2.08 9.40 -25.60
N ALA A 453 2.45 9.50 -24.34
CA ALA A 453 3.83 9.25 -23.92
C ALA A 453 3.98 7.79 -23.44
N VAL A 454 5.17 7.21 -23.62
CA VAL A 454 5.57 5.96 -22.98
C VAL A 454 6.80 6.21 -22.12
N SER A 455 6.71 5.88 -20.80
CA SER A 455 7.81 6.05 -19.86
C SER A 455 8.41 4.69 -19.51
N VAL A 456 9.71 4.51 -19.79
CA VAL A 456 10.41 3.22 -19.75
C VAL A 456 11.83 3.37 -19.21
N PRO A 457 12.42 2.31 -18.61
CA PRO A 457 13.73 2.36 -17.96
C PRO A 457 14.90 2.11 -18.93
N ILE A 458 15.11 2.93 -19.95
CA ILE A 458 16.15 2.72 -20.96
C ILE A 458 17.54 2.73 -20.32
N GLY A 459 17.81 3.69 -19.44
CA GLY A 459 19.13 3.88 -18.84
C GLY A 459 19.50 2.82 -17.80
N SER A 460 18.51 2.17 -17.13
CA SER A 460 18.78 1.18 -16.09
C SER A 460 18.50 -0.26 -16.52
N ASN A 461 17.44 -0.52 -17.30
CA ASN A 461 17.06 -1.87 -17.74
C ASN A 461 16.54 -1.89 -19.18
N LEU A 462 17.48 -1.88 -20.11
CA LEU A 462 17.21 -1.81 -21.54
C LEU A 462 16.33 -2.98 -22.04
N ASN A 463 16.52 -4.19 -21.51
CA ASN A 463 15.73 -5.36 -21.94
C ASN A 463 14.26 -5.17 -21.63
N VAL A 464 13.93 -4.73 -20.42
CA VAL A 464 12.55 -4.44 -20.01
C VAL A 464 11.98 -3.24 -20.79
N ALA A 465 12.78 -2.19 -20.98
CA ALA A 465 12.37 -1.04 -21.79
C ALA A 465 11.98 -1.46 -23.22
N GLN A 466 12.79 -2.30 -23.87
CA GLN A 466 12.50 -2.80 -25.21
C GLN A 466 11.25 -3.69 -25.25
N GLU A 467 11.00 -4.51 -24.23
CA GLU A 467 9.76 -5.31 -24.15
C GLU A 467 8.51 -4.44 -24.14
N ILE A 468 8.52 -3.35 -23.36
CA ILE A 468 7.42 -2.39 -23.28
C ILE A 468 7.31 -1.61 -24.61
N LEU A 469 8.41 -1.11 -25.13
CA LEU A 469 8.42 -0.36 -26.39
C LEU A 469 7.91 -1.21 -27.57
N ARG A 470 8.18 -2.53 -27.62
CA ARG A 470 7.61 -3.43 -28.67
C ARG A 470 6.10 -3.43 -28.63
N GLY A 471 5.48 -3.50 -27.46
CA GLY A 471 4.03 -3.47 -27.33
C GLY A 471 3.44 -2.15 -27.81
N VAL A 472 4.03 -1.03 -27.36
CA VAL A 472 3.59 0.31 -27.75
C VAL A 472 3.79 0.55 -29.25
N ALA A 473 4.95 0.19 -29.81
CA ALA A 473 5.28 0.34 -31.21
C ALA A 473 4.34 -0.47 -32.13
N GLN A 474 4.05 -1.71 -31.74
CA GLN A 474 3.11 -2.57 -32.48
C GLN A 474 1.68 -1.99 -32.46
N ALA A 475 1.21 -1.52 -31.31
CA ALA A 475 -0.11 -0.90 -31.20
C ALA A 475 -0.19 0.39 -32.04
N GLN A 476 0.84 1.23 -31.97
CA GLN A 476 0.93 2.46 -32.77
C GLN A 476 0.92 2.15 -34.27
N ASP A 477 1.73 1.20 -34.71
CA ASP A 477 1.85 0.82 -36.10
C ASP A 477 0.52 0.25 -36.65
N GLU A 478 -0.14 -0.60 -35.87
CA GLU A 478 -1.47 -1.14 -36.25
C GLU A 478 -2.52 -0.04 -36.37
N ILE A 479 -2.63 0.84 -35.35
CA ILE A 479 -3.57 1.96 -35.33
C ILE A 479 -3.34 2.87 -36.53
N ASN A 480 -2.11 3.24 -36.81
CA ASN A 480 -1.78 4.17 -37.88
C ASN A 480 -1.96 3.55 -39.26
N ARG A 481 -1.64 2.27 -39.45
CA ARG A 481 -1.93 1.53 -40.72
C ARG A 481 -3.42 1.40 -41.00
N GLN A 482 -4.25 1.33 -39.98
CA GLN A 482 -5.71 1.28 -40.11
C GLN A 482 -6.34 2.66 -40.33
N GLY A 483 -5.55 3.73 -40.48
CA GLY A 483 -6.02 5.10 -40.71
C GLY A 483 -6.49 5.83 -39.47
N GLY A 484 -6.21 5.27 -38.29
CA GLY A 484 -6.55 5.88 -37.03
C GLY A 484 -8.04 5.83 -36.70
N LEU A 485 -8.43 6.55 -35.68
CA LEU A 485 -9.81 6.69 -35.24
C LEU A 485 -10.38 8.03 -35.71
N ARG A 486 -11.40 7.99 -36.57
CA ARG A 486 -11.99 9.21 -37.19
C ARG A 486 -10.93 10.09 -37.87
N GLY A 487 -9.90 9.45 -38.48
CA GLY A 487 -8.80 10.16 -39.14
C GLY A 487 -7.73 10.72 -38.21
N GLN A 488 -7.83 10.48 -36.93
CA GLN A 488 -6.77 10.83 -35.97
C GLN A 488 -5.81 9.66 -35.78
N LEU A 489 -4.54 9.93 -35.97
CA LEU A 489 -3.45 8.96 -35.82
C LEU A 489 -2.80 9.03 -34.44
N LEU A 490 -2.02 8.02 -34.09
CA LEU A 490 -1.34 7.95 -32.80
C LEU A 490 0.12 8.39 -32.93
N GLN A 491 0.51 9.44 -32.23
CA GLN A 491 1.89 9.87 -32.04
C GLN A 491 2.38 9.41 -30.66
N VAL A 492 3.59 8.85 -30.57
CA VAL A 492 4.16 8.37 -29.33
C VAL A 492 5.44 9.13 -28.97
N ALA A 493 5.48 9.71 -27.77
CA ALA A 493 6.68 10.27 -27.16
C ALA A 493 7.34 9.21 -26.27
N ILE A 494 8.61 8.92 -26.44
CA ILE A 494 9.37 8.01 -25.57
C ILE A 494 10.04 8.83 -24.49
N ALA A 495 9.94 8.40 -23.22
CA ALA A 495 10.59 8.99 -22.07
C ALA A 495 11.40 7.94 -21.31
N ASP A 496 12.63 8.29 -20.87
CA ASP A 496 13.51 7.43 -20.08
C ASP A 496 13.50 7.83 -18.61
N ASP A 497 12.87 7.01 -17.77
CA ASP A 497 12.75 7.24 -16.32
C ASP A 497 13.80 6.50 -15.48
N GLU A 498 14.61 5.64 -16.10
CA GLU A 498 15.64 4.83 -15.44
C GLU A 498 15.13 4.00 -14.24
N ASN A 499 13.82 3.75 -14.12
CA ASN A 499 13.17 3.19 -12.92
C ASN A 499 13.45 4.00 -11.63
N GLN A 500 13.87 5.26 -11.73
CA GLN A 500 14.19 6.07 -10.57
C GLN A 500 13.02 6.97 -10.17
N PRO A 501 12.51 6.91 -8.93
CA PRO A 501 11.39 7.71 -8.46
C PRO A 501 11.58 9.22 -8.67
N ALA A 502 12.81 9.73 -8.47
CA ALA A 502 13.13 11.14 -8.67
C ALA A 502 13.04 11.57 -10.16
N ILE A 503 13.51 10.73 -11.07
CA ILE A 503 13.45 10.99 -12.51
C ILE A 503 12.01 10.83 -13.02
N ALA A 504 11.29 9.83 -12.54
CA ALA A 504 9.89 9.61 -12.86
C ALA A 504 9.03 10.85 -12.51
N ARG A 505 9.24 11.46 -11.33
CA ARG A 505 8.57 12.73 -10.97
C ARG A 505 8.91 13.87 -11.93
N GLN A 506 10.17 14.01 -12.34
CA GLN A 506 10.59 15.05 -13.28
C GLN A 506 9.92 14.87 -14.66
N ILE A 507 9.89 13.63 -15.16
CA ILE A 507 9.21 13.26 -16.41
C ILE A 507 7.71 13.51 -16.29
N ALA A 508 7.06 13.11 -15.20
CA ALA A 508 5.64 13.36 -14.98
C ALA A 508 5.34 14.86 -15.03
N THR A 509 6.14 15.68 -14.33
CA THR A 509 6.00 17.15 -14.36
C THR A 509 6.14 17.72 -15.77
N ALA A 510 7.06 17.17 -16.58
CA ALA A 510 7.24 17.61 -17.96
C ALA A 510 6.05 17.23 -18.85
N LEU A 511 5.56 15.99 -18.73
CA LEU A 511 4.46 15.48 -19.53
C LEU A 511 3.12 16.13 -19.18
N VAL A 512 2.90 16.47 -17.90
CA VAL A 512 1.72 17.24 -17.46
C VAL A 512 1.71 18.63 -18.09
N LYS A 513 2.86 19.29 -18.18
CA LYS A 513 3.01 20.62 -18.83
C LYS A 513 2.85 20.58 -20.35
N ASP A 514 3.08 19.44 -20.99
CA ASP A 514 2.81 19.26 -22.41
C ASP A 514 1.32 19.03 -22.65
N THR A 515 0.61 20.10 -23.01
CA THR A 515 -0.84 20.06 -23.27
C THR A 515 -1.24 19.16 -24.45
N GLN A 516 -0.30 18.78 -25.32
CA GLN A 516 -0.54 17.85 -26.42
C GLN A 516 -0.54 16.38 -25.98
N THR A 517 0.11 16.07 -24.86
CA THR A 517 0.11 14.72 -24.31
C THR A 517 -1.19 14.46 -23.55
N ILE A 518 -1.95 13.46 -24.00
CA ILE A 518 -3.28 13.11 -23.45
C ILE A 518 -3.19 12.00 -22.40
N ALA A 519 -2.23 11.08 -22.53
CA ALA A 519 -2.03 10.00 -21.60
C ALA A 519 -0.58 9.53 -21.56
N VAL A 520 -0.25 8.77 -20.53
CA VAL A 520 1.05 8.13 -20.33
C VAL A 520 0.85 6.62 -20.17
N VAL A 521 1.55 5.82 -20.96
CA VAL A 521 1.74 4.38 -20.76
C VAL A 521 3.05 4.20 -19.99
N GLY A 522 2.98 3.80 -18.77
CA GLY A 522 4.14 3.74 -17.85
C GLY A 522 3.69 4.03 -16.42
N HIS A 523 4.58 4.04 -15.45
CA HIS A 523 5.98 3.65 -15.48
C HIS A 523 6.14 2.13 -15.32
N ASN A 524 7.40 1.63 -15.46
CA ASN A 524 7.63 0.19 -15.33
C ASN A 524 7.72 -0.26 -13.87
N ALA A 525 8.63 0.29 -13.09
CA ALA A 525 8.79 -0.10 -11.69
C ALA A 525 7.68 0.50 -10.81
N SER A 526 7.29 -0.23 -9.77
CA SER A 526 6.20 0.18 -8.89
C SER A 526 6.52 1.46 -8.11
N ASP A 527 7.73 1.61 -7.63
CA ASP A 527 8.20 2.81 -6.92
C ASP A 527 8.26 4.05 -7.81
N ALA A 528 8.69 3.91 -9.08
CA ALA A 528 8.63 4.98 -10.08
C ALA A 528 7.19 5.37 -10.41
N SER A 529 6.29 4.38 -10.57
CA SER A 529 4.87 4.58 -10.82
C SER A 529 4.19 5.32 -9.65
N VAL A 530 4.41 4.85 -8.43
CA VAL A 530 3.85 5.46 -7.20
C VAL A 530 4.37 6.89 -7.01
N ALA A 531 5.65 7.13 -7.31
CA ALA A 531 6.23 8.47 -7.18
C ALA A 531 5.71 9.48 -8.22
N ALA A 532 5.32 9.02 -9.41
CA ALA A 532 4.82 9.86 -10.49
C ALA A 532 3.29 10.06 -10.44
N ALA A 533 2.55 9.10 -9.87
CA ALA A 533 1.11 9.08 -9.87
C ALA A 533 0.45 10.36 -9.32
N PRO A 534 0.85 10.94 -8.18
CA PRO A 534 0.24 12.17 -7.67
C PRO A 534 0.37 13.34 -8.67
N ILE A 535 1.51 13.46 -9.35
CA ILE A 535 1.76 14.53 -10.33
C ILE A 535 0.84 14.38 -11.55
N TYR A 536 0.62 13.15 -11.99
CA TYR A 536 -0.30 12.88 -13.09
C TYR A 536 -1.75 13.13 -12.70
N ASP A 537 -2.14 12.74 -11.50
CA ASP A 537 -3.50 12.96 -11.01
C ASP A 537 -3.82 14.43 -10.83
N GLU A 538 -2.96 15.20 -10.17
CA GLU A 538 -3.07 16.65 -10.04
C GLU A 538 -3.06 17.38 -11.40
N GLY A 539 -2.25 16.88 -12.34
CA GLY A 539 -2.16 17.40 -13.70
C GLY A 539 -3.27 16.93 -14.64
N GLU A 540 -4.27 16.22 -14.10
CA GLU A 540 -5.37 15.62 -14.87
C GLU A 540 -4.89 14.81 -16.09
N LEU A 541 -3.75 14.13 -15.99
CA LEU A 541 -3.15 13.34 -17.06
C LEU A 541 -3.27 11.86 -16.77
N VAL A 542 -3.99 11.12 -17.61
CA VAL A 542 -4.18 9.68 -17.42
C VAL A 542 -2.83 8.96 -17.47
N MET A 543 -2.49 8.25 -16.38
CA MET A 543 -1.41 7.27 -16.32
C MET A 543 -1.99 5.87 -16.33
N LEU A 544 -1.59 5.07 -17.32
CA LEU A 544 -1.94 3.65 -17.40
C LEU A 544 -0.67 2.80 -17.31
N SER A 545 -0.37 2.29 -16.11
CA SER A 545 0.82 1.45 -15.92
C SER A 545 0.60 0.04 -16.47
N PRO A 546 1.43 -0.43 -17.43
CA PRO A 546 1.32 -1.77 -17.98
C PRO A 546 1.93 -2.85 -17.09
N THR A 547 2.78 -2.51 -16.14
CA THR A 547 3.66 -3.47 -15.45
C THR A 547 3.72 -3.33 -13.93
N SER A 548 3.27 -2.21 -13.35
CA SER A 548 3.36 -1.97 -11.92
C SER A 548 2.36 -2.79 -11.12
N PHE A 549 2.85 -3.53 -10.13
CA PHE A 549 2.03 -4.40 -9.28
C PHE A 549 1.61 -3.77 -7.95
N SER A 550 2.19 -2.63 -7.56
CA SER A 550 1.95 -2.04 -6.25
C SER A 550 0.49 -1.74 -6.00
N ASP A 551 -0.04 -2.20 -4.88
CA ASP A 551 -1.40 -1.90 -4.44
C ASP A 551 -1.56 -0.42 -4.07
N LYS A 552 -0.45 0.30 -3.81
CA LYS A 552 -0.45 1.75 -3.58
C LYS A 552 -0.96 2.54 -4.78
N LEU A 553 -0.90 1.98 -6.00
CA LEU A 553 -1.48 2.62 -7.19
C LEU A 553 -3.01 2.61 -7.22
N SER A 554 -3.66 1.67 -6.58
CA SER A 554 -5.12 1.52 -6.58
C SER A 554 -5.85 2.67 -5.88
N SER A 555 -5.12 3.45 -5.06
CA SER A 555 -5.63 4.62 -4.33
C SER A 555 -4.95 5.93 -4.71
N SER A 556 -4.08 5.91 -5.73
CA SER A 556 -3.22 7.06 -6.06
C SER A 556 -3.88 8.12 -6.94
N GLY A 557 -5.19 8.03 -7.21
CA GLY A 557 -5.91 9.11 -7.90
C GLY A 557 -6.91 8.67 -8.97
N LYS A 558 -7.68 9.65 -9.45
CA LYS A 558 -8.76 9.42 -10.45
C LYS A 558 -8.23 9.19 -11.88
N TYR A 559 -7.02 9.65 -12.15
CA TYR A 559 -6.37 9.54 -13.46
C TYR A 559 -5.39 8.37 -13.54
N ILE A 560 -5.32 7.54 -12.50
CA ILE A 560 -4.36 6.44 -12.38
C ILE A 560 -5.06 5.10 -12.67
N PHE A 561 -4.41 4.30 -13.56
CA PHE A 561 -4.93 3.00 -14.00
C PHE A 561 -3.79 1.97 -14.08
N ARG A 562 -4.15 0.68 -13.97
CA ARG A 562 -3.21 -0.43 -13.97
C ARG A 562 -3.69 -1.59 -14.84
N MET A 563 -2.82 -2.11 -15.73
CA MET A 563 -3.14 -3.23 -16.63
C MET A 563 -2.93 -4.60 -16.01
N VAL A 564 -1.91 -4.73 -15.14
CA VAL A 564 -1.63 -6.00 -14.46
C VAL A 564 -2.61 -6.22 -13.30
N PRO A 565 -2.92 -7.48 -12.94
CA PRO A 565 -3.72 -7.76 -11.76
C PRO A 565 -3.01 -7.31 -10.48
N SER A 566 -3.75 -7.19 -9.38
CA SER A 566 -3.14 -6.87 -8.08
C SER A 566 -2.08 -7.90 -7.71
N ILE A 567 -1.04 -7.46 -7.02
CA ILE A 567 0.07 -8.31 -6.56
C ILE A 567 -0.46 -9.48 -5.72
N ARG A 568 -1.49 -9.22 -4.95
CA ARG A 568 -2.18 -10.19 -4.12
C ARG A 568 -2.74 -11.37 -4.94
N PHE A 569 -3.43 -11.08 -6.05
CA PHE A 569 -4.02 -12.13 -6.88
C PHE A 569 -2.98 -13.12 -7.40
N ILE A 570 -1.83 -12.62 -7.84
CA ILE A 570 -0.76 -13.46 -8.36
C ILE A 570 0.06 -14.14 -7.25
N ALA A 571 0.23 -13.51 -6.11
CA ALA A 571 0.86 -14.11 -4.93
C ALA A 571 0.02 -15.28 -4.38
N ASP A 572 -1.30 -15.11 -4.30
CA ASP A 572 -2.28 -16.14 -3.93
C ASP A 572 -2.20 -17.37 -4.85
N ALA A 573 -2.13 -17.14 -6.17
CA ALA A 573 -2.03 -18.24 -7.14
C ALA A 573 -0.76 -19.06 -6.94
N LEU A 574 0.38 -18.39 -6.68
CA LEU A 574 1.64 -19.08 -6.41
C LEU A 574 1.60 -19.82 -5.07
N ALA A 575 1.10 -19.18 -4.01
CA ALA A 575 1.01 -19.80 -2.69
C ALA A 575 0.17 -21.08 -2.68
N ARG A 576 -1.01 -21.03 -3.32
CA ARG A 576 -1.85 -22.23 -3.47
C ARG A 576 -1.15 -23.34 -4.22
N TYR A 577 -0.44 -23.02 -5.30
CA TYR A 577 0.35 -24.02 -6.03
C TYR A 577 1.42 -24.62 -5.13
N THR A 578 2.17 -23.78 -4.43
CA THR A 578 3.26 -24.20 -3.53
C THR A 578 2.77 -25.20 -2.48
N ILE A 579 1.64 -24.91 -1.84
CA ILE A 579 1.11 -25.74 -0.74
C ILE A 579 0.32 -26.96 -1.27
N LYS A 580 -0.59 -26.74 -2.23
CA LYS A 580 -1.56 -27.79 -2.63
C LYS A 580 -1.05 -28.72 -3.71
N ASN A 581 -0.21 -28.24 -4.61
CA ASN A 581 0.25 -29.02 -5.75
C ASN A 581 1.69 -29.51 -5.56
N ASP A 582 2.55 -28.73 -4.93
CA ASP A 582 3.96 -29.11 -4.74
C ASP A 582 4.26 -29.57 -3.30
N TYR A 583 3.28 -29.51 -2.40
CA TYR A 583 3.34 -29.95 -0.99
C TYR A 583 4.52 -29.34 -0.21
N LYS A 584 4.92 -28.11 -0.56
CA LYS A 584 5.99 -27.37 0.13
C LYS A 584 5.39 -26.52 1.22
N VAL A 585 5.61 -26.95 2.45
CA VAL A 585 4.97 -26.31 3.62
C VAL A 585 5.90 -25.43 4.44
N LYS A 586 7.24 -25.56 4.27
CA LYS A 586 8.26 -24.80 5.01
C LYS A 586 9.05 -23.91 4.05
N ILE A 587 8.64 -22.66 3.91
CA ILE A 587 9.13 -21.77 2.89
C ILE A 587 10.01 -20.68 3.50
N ALA A 588 11.24 -20.50 2.97
CA ALA A 588 12.04 -19.31 3.24
C ALA A 588 11.82 -18.27 2.14
N ILE A 589 12.02 -16.99 2.45
CA ILE A 589 11.93 -15.91 1.46
C ILE A 589 13.23 -15.12 1.41
N CYS A 590 13.75 -14.94 0.19
CA CYS A 590 14.74 -13.93 -0.13
C CYS A 590 14.08 -12.82 -0.94
N SER A 591 14.06 -11.61 -0.43
CA SER A 591 13.40 -10.47 -1.08
C SER A 591 14.29 -9.24 -1.06
N ASP A 592 13.93 -8.27 -1.87
CA ASP A 592 14.55 -6.96 -1.89
C ASP A 592 13.71 -6.02 -1.01
N THR A 593 14.20 -5.70 0.17
CA THR A 593 13.45 -4.87 1.12
C THR A 593 13.44 -3.39 0.75
N ALA A 594 14.31 -2.97 -0.17
CA ALA A 594 14.34 -1.60 -0.68
C ALA A 594 13.35 -1.35 -1.83
N ALA A 595 12.57 -2.36 -2.27
CA ALA A 595 11.66 -2.27 -3.40
C ALA A 595 10.21 -2.51 -2.98
N VAL A 596 9.34 -1.52 -3.21
CA VAL A 596 7.93 -1.50 -2.78
C VAL A 596 7.11 -2.69 -3.30
N ASP A 597 7.30 -3.10 -4.56
CA ASP A 597 6.57 -4.23 -5.15
C ASP A 597 7.00 -5.57 -4.56
N ASN A 598 8.29 -5.73 -4.26
CA ASN A 598 8.82 -6.97 -3.69
C ASN A 598 8.39 -7.13 -2.23
N GLU A 599 8.35 -6.06 -1.48
CA GLU A 599 7.79 -6.06 -0.13
C GLU A 599 6.31 -6.42 -0.16
N SER A 600 5.53 -5.77 -1.02
CA SER A 600 4.11 -6.10 -1.21
C SER A 600 3.93 -7.56 -1.63
N PHE A 601 4.73 -8.07 -2.58
CA PHE A 601 4.66 -9.47 -3.02
C PHE A 601 5.00 -10.44 -1.89
N ARG A 602 6.09 -10.20 -1.16
CA ARG A 602 6.49 -11.00 0.01
C ARG A 602 5.36 -11.09 1.01
N ASN A 603 4.80 -9.94 1.41
CA ASN A 603 3.77 -9.87 2.43
C ASN A 603 2.48 -10.61 1.99
N GLN A 604 2.04 -10.42 0.75
CA GLN A 604 0.86 -11.11 0.20
C GLN A 604 1.10 -12.62 0.04
N PHE A 605 2.29 -13.01 -0.43
CA PHE A 605 2.64 -14.43 -0.56
C PHE A 605 2.73 -15.12 0.81
N THR A 606 3.38 -14.48 1.79
CA THR A 606 3.48 -15.00 3.16
C THR A 606 2.10 -15.21 3.77
N ALA A 607 1.22 -14.21 3.64
CA ALA A 607 -0.14 -14.29 4.13
C ALA A 607 -0.94 -15.43 3.45
N ALA A 608 -0.79 -15.59 2.14
CA ALA A 608 -1.47 -16.65 1.40
C ALA A 608 -0.95 -18.05 1.75
N VAL A 609 0.37 -18.21 1.95
CA VAL A 609 1.00 -19.48 2.42
C VAL A 609 0.43 -19.88 3.78
N PHE A 610 0.34 -18.95 4.72
CA PHE A 610 -0.25 -19.24 6.03
C PHE A 610 -1.72 -19.62 5.93
N ALA A 611 -2.50 -18.94 5.10
CA ALA A 611 -3.92 -19.23 4.90
C ALA A 611 -4.16 -20.64 4.34
N ASP A 612 -3.25 -21.16 3.51
CA ASP A 612 -3.30 -22.50 2.94
C ASP A 612 -2.59 -23.56 3.82
N GLY A 613 -2.14 -23.22 5.04
CA GLY A 613 -1.59 -24.15 6.03
C GLY A 613 -0.08 -24.37 5.94
N GLY A 614 0.64 -23.54 5.19
CA GLY A 614 2.10 -23.54 5.13
C GLY A 614 2.76 -22.80 6.30
N GLN A 615 4.06 -22.97 6.43
CA GLN A 615 4.89 -22.35 7.46
C GLN A 615 5.98 -21.49 6.80
N PHE A 616 6.23 -20.35 7.40
CA PHE A 616 7.30 -19.49 6.98
C PHE A 616 8.54 -19.67 7.86
N ILE A 617 9.71 -19.91 7.24
CA ILE A 617 11.00 -20.01 7.92
C ILE A 617 11.66 -18.63 7.88
N ASN A 618 11.73 -17.99 9.04
CA ASN A 618 12.33 -16.64 9.15
C ASN A 618 13.85 -16.74 9.15
N VAL A 619 14.45 -16.46 7.99
CA VAL A 619 15.90 -16.38 7.80
C VAL A 619 16.21 -15.03 7.17
N PRO A 620 17.21 -14.28 7.69
CA PRO A 620 17.63 -13.03 7.06
C PRO A 620 18.14 -13.30 5.63
N CYS A 621 17.45 -12.78 4.64
CA CYS A 621 17.86 -12.90 3.23
C CYS A 621 17.32 -11.70 2.44
N ASP A 622 18.16 -10.66 2.30
CA ASP A 622 17.81 -9.41 1.64
C ASP A 622 18.74 -9.14 0.45
N PHE A 623 18.16 -9.06 -0.74
CA PHE A 623 18.92 -8.72 -1.96
C PHE A 623 19.43 -7.28 -1.97
N SER A 624 18.87 -6.36 -1.17
CA SER A 624 19.33 -4.98 -1.06
C SER A 624 20.56 -4.83 -0.17
N ALA A 625 20.82 -5.79 0.71
CA ALA A 625 21.97 -5.75 1.61
C ALA A 625 23.30 -5.68 0.86
N SER A 626 24.21 -4.82 1.34
CA SER A 626 25.55 -4.64 0.73
C SER A 626 26.46 -5.85 0.92
N ASP A 627 26.25 -6.62 1.99
CA ASP A 627 26.99 -7.82 2.37
C ASP A 627 26.29 -9.12 1.96
N PHE A 628 25.28 -9.03 1.09
CA PHE A 628 24.56 -10.20 0.61
C PHE A 628 25.49 -11.25 0.00
N ASN A 629 25.40 -12.47 0.52
CA ASN A 629 26.15 -13.64 0.02
C ASN A 629 25.21 -14.83 -0.18
N ALA A 630 25.08 -15.29 -1.41
CA ALA A 630 24.14 -16.34 -1.79
C ALA A 630 24.47 -17.71 -1.14
N GLU A 631 25.76 -18.08 -1.02
CA GLU A 631 26.17 -19.36 -0.45
C GLU A 631 25.83 -19.43 1.04
N THR A 632 26.16 -18.37 1.79
CA THR A 632 25.85 -18.26 3.21
C THR A 632 24.33 -18.27 3.44
N ALA A 633 23.57 -17.52 2.65
CA ALA A 633 22.12 -17.46 2.74
C ALA A 633 21.47 -18.83 2.50
N ILE A 634 21.86 -19.54 1.43
CA ILE A 634 21.37 -20.90 1.14
C ILE A 634 21.73 -21.89 2.24
N ALA A 635 22.97 -21.86 2.76
CA ALA A 635 23.38 -22.75 3.85
C ALA A 635 22.52 -22.54 5.10
N THR A 636 22.26 -21.28 5.46
CA THR A 636 21.41 -20.92 6.59
C THR A 636 19.95 -21.36 6.39
N ILE A 637 19.40 -21.16 5.19
CA ILE A 637 18.04 -21.57 4.85
C ILE A 637 17.87 -23.10 4.97
N ILE A 638 18.83 -23.87 4.44
CA ILE A 638 18.78 -25.33 4.49
C ILE A 638 18.91 -25.82 5.94
N SER A 639 19.84 -25.26 6.72
CA SER A 639 20.02 -25.64 8.13
C SER A 639 18.81 -25.30 8.99
N SER A 640 18.00 -24.31 8.59
CA SER A 640 16.75 -23.95 9.27
C SER A 640 15.57 -24.87 8.90
N GLY A 641 15.78 -25.88 8.04
CA GLY A 641 14.79 -26.88 7.69
C GLY A 641 13.73 -26.44 6.70
N ALA A 642 14.01 -25.42 5.88
CA ALA A 642 13.15 -25.04 4.75
C ALA A 642 13.15 -26.13 3.69
N ASP A 643 12.03 -26.34 3.02
CA ASP A 643 11.88 -27.26 1.88
C ASP A 643 11.82 -26.51 0.53
N SER A 644 11.63 -25.22 0.59
CA SER A 644 11.54 -24.36 -0.59
C SER A 644 11.93 -22.91 -0.28
N ILE A 645 12.20 -22.15 -1.33
CA ILE A 645 12.58 -20.76 -1.24
C ILE A 645 11.84 -19.90 -2.29
N LEU A 646 11.30 -18.77 -1.86
CA LEU A 646 10.80 -17.72 -2.74
C LEU A 646 11.91 -16.70 -3.00
N LEU A 647 12.16 -16.40 -4.27
CA LEU A 647 13.08 -15.38 -4.74
C LEU A 647 12.32 -14.17 -5.27
N ALA A 648 12.40 -13.04 -4.60
CA ALA A 648 11.70 -11.79 -4.96
C ALA A 648 12.68 -10.61 -5.08
N PRO A 649 13.55 -10.57 -6.11
CA PRO A 649 14.50 -9.49 -6.33
C PRO A 649 13.82 -8.27 -6.99
N HIS A 650 14.37 -7.07 -6.76
CA HIS A 650 14.14 -5.94 -7.65
C HIS A 650 14.67 -6.25 -9.07
N VAL A 651 14.08 -5.62 -10.09
CA VAL A 651 14.43 -5.88 -11.49
C VAL A 651 15.91 -5.63 -11.81
N ASP A 652 16.57 -4.73 -11.10
CA ASP A 652 17.99 -4.43 -11.27
C ASP A 652 18.91 -5.42 -10.51
N ARG A 653 18.33 -6.31 -9.67
CA ARG A 653 19.07 -7.29 -8.85
C ARG A 653 18.74 -8.74 -9.18
N ILE A 654 18.22 -9.00 -10.39
CA ILE A 654 17.93 -10.36 -10.87
C ILE A 654 19.16 -11.28 -10.76
N ASN A 655 20.37 -10.75 -10.99
CA ASN A 655 21.61 -11.51 -10.88
C ASN A 655 21.80 -12.15 -9.49
N LYS A 656 21.49 -11.44 -8.40
CA LYS A 656 21.59 -11.97 -7.05
C LYS A 656 20.63 -13.16 -6.81
N ALA A 657 19.43 -13.11 -7.38
CA ALA A 657 18.49 -14.22 -7.33
C ALA A 657 18.99 -15.43 -8.15
N VAL A 658 19.65 -15.19 -9.29
CA VAL A 658 20.29 -16.25 -10.08
C VAL A 658 21.49 -16.85 -9.33
N GLU A 659 22.28 -16.05 -8.60
CA GLU A 659 23.34 -16.54 -7.70
C GLU A 659 22.77 -17.44 -6.60
N MET A 660 21.61 -17.07 -6.01
CA MET A 660 20.91 -17.94 -5.06
C MET A 660 20.47 -19.26 -5.69
N ALA A 661 19.92 -19.23 -6.90
CA ALA A 661 19.55 -20.45 -7.62
C ALA A 661 20.77 -21.33 -7.92
N ARG A 662 21.93 -20.73 -8.24
CA ARG A 662 23.20 -21.44 -8.45
C ARG A 662 23.73 -22.05 -7.14
N ALA A 663 23.75 -21.28 -6.05
CA ALA A 663 24.14 -21.76 -4.73
C ALA A 663 23.20 -22.86 -4.21
N ASN A 664 21.94 -22.84 -4.60
CA ASN A 664 20.95 -23.86 -4.22
C ASN A 664 21.28 -25.26 -4.77
N GLN A 665 21.87 -25.37 -5.94
CA GLN A 665 22.24 -26.66 -6.55
C GLN A 665 21.08 -27.68 -6.61
N GLY A 666 19.84 -27.22 -6.73
CA GLY A 666 18.65 -28.08 -6.76
C GLY A 666 18.19 -28.69 -5.42
N ARG A 667 18.79 -28.26 -4.30
CA ARG A 667 18.47 -28.79 -2.96
C ARG A 667 17.09 -28.35 -2.46
N LEU A 668 16.66 -27.12 -2.76
CA LEU A 668 15.36 -26.57 -2.42
C LEU A 668 14.56 -26.32 -3.69
N THR A 669 13.23 -26.45 -3.60
CA THR A 669 12.34 -26.01 -4.68
C THR A 669 12.38 -24.49 -4.78
N LEU A 670 12.47 -23.98 -6.01
CA LEU A 670 12.56 -22.56 -6.29
C LEU A 670 11.19 -22.01 -6.74
N PHE A 671 10.75 -20.98 -6.04
CA PHE A 671 9.64 -20.13 -6.43
C PHE A 671 10.15 -18.70 -6.68
N GLY A 672 9.46 -17.92 -7.51
CA GLY A 672 9.92 -16.58 -7.82
C GLY A 672 8.79 -15.57 -7.99
N SER A 673 9.13 -14.30 -7.81
CA SER A 673 8.23 -13.18 -8.15
C SER A 673 8.14 -12.99 -9.67
N PRO A 674 7.10 -12.30 -10.19
CA PRO A 674 6.98 -12.01 -11.62
C PRO A 674 8.17 -11.26 -12.23
N THR A 675 8.96 -10.60 -11.39
CA THR A 675 10.18 -9.87 -11.79
C THR A 675 11.18 -10.79 -12.48
N LEU A 676 11.25 -12.07 -12.05
CA LEU A 676 12.16 -13.06 -12.64
C LEU A 676 11.74 -13.57 -14.03
N TYR A 677 10.58 -13.18 -14.54
CA TYR A 677 10.19 -13.54 -15.92
C TYR A 677 10.93 -12.66 -16.94
N THR A 678 12.19 -12.94 -17.17
CA THR A 678 13.04 -12.20 -18.11
C THR A 678 13.98 -13.14 -18.88
N SER A 679 14.43 -12.70 -20.05
CA SER A 679 15.49 -13.40 -20.80
C SER A 679 16.80 -13.48 -19.99
N GLN A 680 17.10 -12.47 -19.18
CA GLN A 680 18.27 -12.43 -18.30
C GLN A 680 18.26 -13.60 -17.30
N THR A 681 17.12 -13.92 -16.70
CA THR A 681 16.98 -15.07 -15.79
C THR A 681 17.34 -16.40 -16.49
N LEU A 682 16.84 -16.60 -17.70
CA LEU A 682 17.15 -17.82 -18.46
C LEU A 682 18.61 -17.87 -18.93
N GLN A 683 19.14 -16.75 -19.39
CA GLN A 683 20.48 -16.61 -19.93
C GLN A 683 21.57 -16.82 -18.86
N ALA A 684 21.41 -16.15 -17.71
CA ALA A 684 22.36 -16.22 -16.60
C ALA A 684 22.15 -17.48 -15.74
N GLY A 685 20.91 -17.95 -15.63
CA GLY A 685 20.55 -19.08 -14.76
C GLY A 685 20.71 -20.45 -15.42
N GLN A 686 20.36 -20.58 -16.71
CA GLN A 686 20.40 -21.83 -17.45
C GLN A 686 19.80 -23.02 -16.65
N ASN A 687 20.58 -24.09 -16.46
CA ASN A 687 20.15 -25.28 -15.71
C ASN A 687 19.88 -24.99 -14.21
N THR A 688 20.49 -23.96 -13.64
CA THR A 688 20.35 -23.67 -12.20
C THR A 688 18.97 -23.11 -11.84
N VAL A 689 18.27 -22.52 -12.81
CA VAL A 689 16.88 -22.06 -12.66
C VAL A 689 15.86 -23.05 -13.21
N ASN A 690 16.29 -24.23 -13.66
CA ASN A 690 15.37 -25.27 -14.10
C ASN A 690 14.42 -25.67 -12.96
N GLY A 691 13.12 -25.71 -13.23
CA GLY A 691 12.12 -26.00 -12.22
C GLY A 691 11.60 -24.78 -11.45
N LEU A 692 12.20 -23.59 -11.61
CA LEU A 692 11.72 -22.34 -11.02
C LEU A 692 10.27 -22.08 -11.46
N VAL A 693 9.36 -21.95 -10.50
CA VAL A 693 7.95 -21.62 -10.74
C VAL A 693 7.69 -20.18 -10.34
N LEU A 694 7.02 -19.43 -11.20
CA LEU A 694 6.61 -18.05 -10.91
C LEU A 694 5.26 -17.68 -11.51
N PRO A 695 4.53 -16.75 -10.89
CA PRO A 695 3.29 -16.24 -11.43
C PRO A 695 3.59 -15.13 -12.43
N VAL A 696 2.80 -15.08 -13.50
CA VAL A 696 2.89 -14.01 -14.49
C VAL A 696 1.50 -13.46 -14.85
N PRO A 697 1.38 -12.18 -15.20
CA PRO A 697 0.11 -11.62 -15.58
C PRO A 697 -0.52 -12.32 -16.79
N TRP A 698 0.32 -12.81 -17.72
CA TRP A 698 -0.14 -13.37 -18.97
C TRP A 698 0.94 -14.26 -19.60
N HIS A 699 0.48 -15.26 -20.40
CA HIS A 699 1.34 -16.12 -21.20
C HIS A 699 0.73 -16.32 -22.62
N PRO A 700 1.54 -16.38 -23.70
CA PRO A 700 1.05 -16.48 -25.07
C PRO A 700 0.28 -17.78 -25.39
N THR A 701 0.60 -18.89 -24.72
CA THR A 701 0.08 -20.23 -25.07
C THR A 701 -1.45 -20.31 -25.12
N PRO A 702 -2.23 -19.78 -24.16
CA PRO A 702 -3.69 -19.90 -24.22
C PRO A 702 -4.33 -19.15 -25.39
N ARG A 703 -3.63 -18.19 -25.97
CA ARG A 703 -4.07 -17.32 -27.07
C ARG A 703 -3.18 -17.39 -28.31
N ALA A 704 -2.51 -18.51 -28.53
CA ALA A 704 -1.51 -18.69 -29.60
C ALA A 704 -2.00 -18.31 -31.01
N LYS A 705 -3.32 -18.33 -31.27
CA LYS A 705 -3.93 -17.94 -32.57
C LYS A 705 -4.32 -16.47 -32.65
N HIS A 706 -4.11 -15.66 -31.61
CA HIS A 706 -4.47 -14.23 -31.61
C HIS A 706 -3.61 -13.44 -32.62
N SER A 707 -4.22 -12.47 -33.32
CA SER A 707 -3.55 -11.65 -34.36
C SER A 707 -2.29 -10.95 -33.84
N PHE A 708 -2.36 -10.44 -32.60
CA PHE A 708 -1.25 -9.80 -31.90
C PHE A 708 0.04 -10.65 -31.95
N LEU A 709 -0.03 -11.97 -31.65
CA LEU A 709 1.15 -12.83 -31.61
C LEU A 709 1.73 -13.08 -33.00
N ARG A 710 0.88 -13.21 -34.01
CA ARG A 710 1.31 -13.38 -35.38
C ARG A 710 2.02 -12.13 -35.93
N GLU A 711 1.46 -10.95 -35.66
CA GLU A 711 2.08 -9.68 -36.01
C GLU A 711 3.34 -9.39 -35.22
N ALA A 712 3.37 -9.71 -33.93
CA ALA A 712 4.56 -9.60 -33.11
C ALA A 712 5.72 -10.46 -33.66
N GLN A 713 5.41 -11.70 -34.11
CA GLN A 713 6.41 -12.58 -34.75
C GLN A 713 6.96 -11.97 -36.05
N GLN A 714 6.12 -11.31 -36.82
CA GLN A 714 6.55 -10.64 -38.09
C GLN A 714 7.41 -9.41 -37.80
N LEU A 715 7.02 -8.60 -36.80
CA LEU A 715 7.74 -7.37 -36.46
C LEU A 715 9.07 -7.64 -35.73
N TRP A 716 9.08 -8.57 -34.79
CA TRP A 716 10.19 -8.74 -33.85
C TRP A 716 11.02 -9.98 -34.11
N GLY A 717 10.56 -10.89 -34.98
CA GLY A 717 11.27 -12.13 -35.31
C GLY A 717 11.31 -13.18 -34.18
N GLY A 718 10.55 -12.98 -33.11
CA GLY A 718 10.60 -13.85 -31.94
C GLY A 718 9.34 -13.79 -31.08
N SER A 719 9.32 -14.62 -30.03
CA SER A 719 8.25 -14.65 -29.04
C SER A 719 8.26 -13.39 -28.20
N VAL A 720 7.08 -12.91 -27.83
CA VAL A 720 6.88 -11.78 -26.92
C VAL A 720 6.36 -12.26 -25.57
N ASN A 721 6.54 -11.45 -24.54
CA ASN A 721 6.16 -11.77 -23.17
C ASN A 721 5.00 -10.89 -22.66
N TRP A 722 4.66 -11.06 -21.40
CA TRP A 722 3.55 -10.36 -20.79
C TRP A 722 3.72 -8.83 -20.78
N ARG A 723 4.96 -8.30 -20.65
CA ARG A 723 5.21 -6.86 -20.69
C ARG A 723 4.85 -6.27 -22.04
N THR A 724 5.20 -6.96 -23.13
CA THR A 724 4.85 -6.56 -24.49
C THR A 724 3.33 -6.59 -24.69
N ALA A 725 2.65 -7.66 -24.25
CA ALA A 725 1.21 -7.80 -24.37
C ALA A 725 0.46 -6.74 -23.55
N MET A 726 0.86 -6.50 -22.31
CA MET A 726 0.23 -5.50 -21.44
C MET A 726 0.44 -4.06 -21.94
N SER A 727 1.60 -3.76 -22.51
CA SER A 727 1.91 -2.44 -23.07
C SER A 727 1.18 -2.20 -24.40
N TYR A 728 1.04 -3.23 -25.23
CA TYR A 728 0.18 -3.19 -26.40
C TYR A 728 -1.27 -2.90 -26.00
N ASP A 729 -1.79 -3.66 -25.06
CA ASP A 729 -3.16 -3.50 -24.57
C ASP A 729 -3.37 -2.12 -23.89
N ALA A 730 -2.40 -1.64 -23.12
CA ALA A 730 -2.46 -0.31 -22.52
C ALA A 730 -2.55 0.79 -23.59
N THR A 731 -1.74 0.69 -24.64
CA THR A 731 -1.75 1.66 -25.73
C THR A 731 -3.07 1.63 -26.50
N LYS A 732 -3.58 0.44 -26.81
CA LYS A 732 -4.89 0.26 -27.44
C LYS A 732 -6.02 0.79 -26.55
N THR A 733 -5.94 0.54 -25.26
CA THR A 733 -6.93 0.99 -24.25
C THR A 733 -7.01 2.52 -24.21
N VAL A 734 -5.87 3.20 -24.09
CA VAL A 734 -5.82 4.66 -24.13
C VAL A 734 -6.42 5.19 -25.43
N TYR A 735 -6.00 4.63 -26.55
CA TYR A 735 -6.45 5.10 -27.86
C TYR A 735 -7.95 4.86 -28.07
N MET A 736 -8.47 3.69 -27.74
CA MET A 736 -9.91 3.37 -27.85
C MET A 736 -10.75 4.17 -26.86
N GLY A 737 -10.21 4.47 -25.66
CA GLY A 737 -10.87 5.32 -24.68
C GLY A 737 -11.09 6.77 -25.13
N LEU A 738 -10.33 7.23 -26.12
CA LEU A 738 -10.48 8.56 -26.73
C LEU A 738 -11.58 8.64 -27.81
N GLN A 739 -12.31 7.56 -28.07
CA GLN A 739 -13.34 7.52 -29.12
C GLN A 739 -14.45 8.56 -28.95
N HIS A 740 -14.83 8.86 -27.71
CA HIS A 740 -15.94 9.75 -27.42
C HIS A 740 -15.48 11.18 -27.16
N GLN A 741 -14.41 11.37 -26.40
CA GLN A 741 -13.86 12.66 -26.04
C GLN A 741 -12.33 12.62 -26.04
N GLN A 742 -11.70 13.49 -26.84
CA GLN A 742 -10.24 13.54 -26.99
C GLN A 742 -9.60 14.52 -26.01
N THR A 743 -9.98 14.42 -24.74
CA THR A 743 -9.44 15.21 -23.63
C THR A 743 -8.97 14.27 -22.52
N ARG A 744 -8.05 14.75 -21.68
CA ARG A 744 -7.56 14.01 -20.50
C ARG A 744 -8.73 13.55 -19.61
N LYS A 745 -9.65 14.48 -19.31
CA LYS A 745 -10.85 14.20 -18.51
C LYS A 745 -11.79 13.21 -19.18
N GLY A 746 -12.05 13.40 -20.49
CA GLY A 746 -12.92 12.49 -21.25
C GLY A 746 -12.36 11.07 -21.30
N LEU A 747 -11.05 10.92 -21.47
CA LEU A 747 -10.37 9.62 -21.40
C LEU A 747 -10.55 8.97 -20.02
N ARG A 748 -10.28 9.70 -18.93
CA ARG A 748 -10.52 9.20 -17.57
C ARG A 748 -11.95 8.70 -17.39
N ASP A 749 -12.93 9.51 -17.77
CA ASP A 749 -14.34 9.17 -17.60
C ASP A 749 -14.76 7.95 -18.41
N THR A 750 -14.24 7.83 -19.65
CA THR A 750 -14.46 6.65 -20.48
C THR A 750 -13.86 5.39 -19.86
N LEU A 751 -12.60 5.44 -19.40
CA LEU A 751 -11.94 4.27 -18.81
C LEU A 751 -12.58 3.81 -17.49
N ARG A 752 -13.19 4.74 -16.74
CA ARG A 752 -13.93 4.42 -15.50
C ARG A 752 -15.37 4.00 -15.73
N SER A 753 -15.89 4.17 -16.95
CA SER A 753 -17.24 3.73 -17.27
C SER A 753 -17.36 2.21 -17.18
N PRO A 754 -18.41 1.69 -16.54
CA PRO A 754 -18.69 0.26 -16.54
C PRO A 754 -19.00 -0.30 -17.94
N ASP A 755 -19.34 0.57 -18.89
CA ASP A 755 -19.62 0.19 -20.30
C ASP A 755 -18.34 0.10 -21.14
N PHE A 756 -17.20 0.60 -20.62
CA PHE A 756 -15.94 0.47 -21.34
C PHE A 756 -15.48 -0.98 -21.33
N LEU A 757 -15.40 -1.59 -22.49
CA LEU A 757 -14.94 -2.96 -22.67
C LEU A 757 -14.13 -3.05 -23.95
N LEU A 758 -12.91 -3.60 -23.85
CA LEU A 758 -12.00 -3.79 -24.96
C LEU A 758 -11.49 -5.24 -24.96
N GLU A 759 -11.55 -5.93 -26.11
CA GLU A 759 -10.87 -7.21 -26.28
C GLU A 759 -9.42 -6.94 -26.69
N GLY A 760 -8.47 -7.26 -25.80
CA GLY A 760 -7.04 -7.10 -26.01
C GLY A 760 -6.30 -8.41 -26.23
N ALA A 761 -4.98 -8.32 -26.43
CA ALA A 761 -4.08 -9.48 -26.52
C ALA A 761 -4.13 -10.34 -25.24
N SER A 762 -4.30 -9.70 -24.09
CA SER A 762 -4.36 -10.37 -22.79
C SER A 762 -5.79 -10.74 -22.35
N GLY A 763 -6.81 -10.52 -23.17
CA GLY A 763 -8.20 -10.80 -22.89
C GLY A 763 -9.02 -9.52 -22.70
N VAL A 764 -10.21 -9.68 -22.14
CA VAL A 764 -11.10 -8.54 -21.89
C VAL A 764 -10.47 -7.54 -20.94
N ILE A 765 -10.54 -6.27 -21.29
CA ILE A 765 -10.04 -5.16 -20.50
C ILE A 765 -11.23 -4.31 -20.09
N GLN A 766 -11.38 -4.18 -18.78
CA GLN A 766 -12.35 -3.32 -18.12
C GLN A 766 -11.73 -2.90 -16.79
N PHE A 767 -11.96 -1.67 -16.35
CA PHE A 767 -11.44 -1.17 -15.09
C PHE A 767 -12.52 -1.11 -14.01
N LEU A 768 -12.09 -1.31 -12.78
CA LEU A 768 -12.86 -1.02 -11.59
C LEU A 768 -12.83 0.49 -11.32
N PRO A 769 -13.73 1.01 -10.48
CA PRO A 769 -13.69 2.42 -10.06
C PRO A 769 -12.37 2.86 -9.42
N SER A 770 -11.61 1.92 -8.84
CA SER A 770 -10.25 2.13 -8.33
C SER A 770 -9.17 2.36 -9.39
N GLY A 771 -9.48 2.16 -10.69
CA GLY A 771 -8.48 2.17 -11.77
C GLY A 771 -7.77 0.84 -11.98
N GLU A 772 -8.12 -0.18 -11.20
CA GLU A 772 -7.60 -1.54 -11.38
C GLU A 772 -8.29 -2.28 -12.51
N ARG A 773 -7.53 -3.10 -13.22
CA ARG A 773 -8.12 -3.99 -14.22
C ARG A 773 -8.97 -5.06 -13.55
N ARG A 774 -10.17 -5.29 -14.07
CA ARG A 774 -11.02 -6.43 -13.68
C ARG A 774 -10.33 -7.74 -14.04
N ILE A 775 -10.29 -8.67 -13.10
CA ILE A 775 -9.65 -9.98 -13.29
C ILE A 775 -10.53 -10.85 -14.20
N VAL A 776 -9.89 -11.48 -15.17
CA VAL A 776 -10.49 -12.45 -16.09
C VAL A 776 -9.65 -13.76 -16.09
N PRO A 777 -10.21 -14.92 -16.47
CA PRO A 777 -9.52 -16.22 -16.36
C PRO A 777 -8.18 -16.34 -17.12
N SER A 778 -7.94 -15.50 -18.11
CA SER A 778 -6.69 -15.48 -18.90
C SER A 778 -5.55 -14.71 -18.25
N ILE A 779 -5.77 -14.15 -17.06
CA ILE A 779 -4.82 -13.31 -16.34
C ILE A 779 -4.37 -14.00 -15.04
N GLY A 780 -3.07 -13.89 -14.71
CA GLY A 780 -2.51 -14.46 -13.50
C GLY A 780 -2.29 -15.96 -13.61
N VAL A 781 -1.43 -16.36 -14.53
CA VAL A 781 -1.08 -17.77 -14.77
C VAL A 781 0.28 -18.11 -14.15
N LEU A 782 0.52 -19.39 -13.87
CA LEU A 782 1.81 -19.89 -13.41
C LEU A 782 2.64 -20.42 -14.57
N VAL A 783 3.94 -20.17 -14.52
CA VAL A 783 4.91 -20.72 -15.46
C VAL A 783 6.03 -21.44 -14.72
N LYS A 784 6.66 -22.39 -15.40
CA LYS A 784 7.82 -23.12 -14.89
C LYS A 784 8.95 -23.06 -15.91
N VAL A 785 10.15 -22.82 -15.43
CA VAL A 785 11.34 -22.90 -16.27
C VAL A 785 11.63 -24.35 -16.61
N GLN A 786 11.77 -24.66 -17.89
CA GLN A 786 12.09 -25.99 -18.39
C GLN A 786 13.07 -25.93 -19.59
N PRO A 787 13.80 -27.02 -19.88
CA PRO A 787 14.59 -27.14 -21.09
C PRO A 787 13.68 -27.06 -22.33
N SER A 788 14.20 -26.41 -23.38
CA SER A 788 13.50 -26.32 -24.67
C SER A 788 14.50 -26.40 -25.82
N THR A 789 14.25 -27.30 -26.77
CA THR A 789 15.04 -27.41 -27.99
C THR A 789 14.68 -26.35 -29.02
N LYS A 790 13.51 -25.71 -28.86
CA LYS A 790 13.00 -24.67 -29.74
C LYS A 790 13.37 -23.26 -29.31
N ALA A 791 13.71 -23.07 -28.03
CA ALA A 791 14.05 -21.76 -27.48
C ALA A 791 15.53 -21.43 -27.74
N PRO A 792 15.86 -20.21 -28.19
CA PRO A 792 17.22 -19.77 -28.44
C PRO A 792 18.14 -19.92 -27.23
N LEU A 793 17.60 -19.79 -26.03
CA LEU A 793 18.32 -19.87 -24.76
C LEU A 793 18.39 -21.29 -24.18
N ARG A 794 17.93 -22.32 -24.91
CA ARG A 794 17.81 -23.72 -24.44
C ARG A 794 16.88 -23.93 -23.25
N TYR A 795 16.30 -22.88 -22.69
CA TYR A 795 15.32 -22.88 -21.61
C TYR A 795 14.19 -21.92 -21.96
N GLU A 796 12.99 -22.23 -21.49
CA GLU A 796 11.81 -21.40 -21.65
C GLU A 796 10.96 -21.38 -20.39
N PHE A 797 10.14 -20.35 -20.24
CA PHE A 797 9.07 -20.32 -19.27
C PHE A 797 7.83 -20.99 -19.88
N ALA A 798 7.55 -22.20 -19.51
CA ALA A 798 6.39 -22.93 -20.00
C ALA A 798 5.19 -22.75 -19.09
N LEU A 799 4.00 -22.65 -19.68
CA LEU A 799 2.76 -22.56 -18.93
C LEU A 799 2.56 -23.81 -18.09
N LEU A 800 2.39 -23.66 -16.79
CA LEU A 800 1.89 -24.71 -15.95
C LEU A 800 0.40 -24.93 -16.25
N LYS A 801 0.05 -26.15 -16.62
CA LYS A 801 -1.37 -26.52 -16.75
C LYS A 801 -1.95 -26.60 -15.33
N PRO A 802 -3.19 -26.06 -15.10
CA PRO A 802 -3.86 -26.14 -13.82
C PRO A 802 -4.09 -27.57 -13.36
#